data_d4235e70617bc33b5e7fd78c11261b96
#
_entry.id   d4235e70617bc33b5e7fd78c11261b96
#
_cell.length_a   1.000
_cell.length_b   1.000
_cell.length_c   1.000
_cell.angle_alpha   90.00
_cell.angle_beta   90.00
_cell.angle_gamma   90.00
#
_symmetry.space_group_name_H-M   'P 1'
#
loop_
_entity.id
_entity.type
_entity.pdbx_description
1 polymer ?
#
loop_
_entity_poly.entity_id
_entity_poly.type
_entity_poly.pdbx_seq_one_letter_code
_entity_poly.pdbx_strand_id
1 'polypeptide(L)'
;MCIRDSSRYKFYWSGDDTGFGGVGLLVEEALIENVVSVVRINNRIMYLRLMIGKKIIRMFSVYAPQTGLPESTKEKFYNDLLSQTSITPDEELLLVCGDLNGHVGKNTAGFEDVHGGNGFGERNADGVRLLDYCLAANLSISNTFFSKPPAKLITYHSGNVESQIDFILIRRNQLKSVRDVKIINGEECTPQHKLLVSDIILDAGIVHQRAFPSRRRIWKLKESVISESFNTRVGDKLLNLIITDDVNDSWAQLKSSILESFDDTCGWSKPQQQRRETWWWNNTVDVIVKEKRRLWKVWKKGGQKEPYLEAKRRAKFEVYRAKKAASEERFNNLNDRDKLNHVFQLARKLKTENQDIVGEKCIRDKNGNIAYDDKSKLDTWKQHYEKLLNSEFEWEEDTLPTADPVSGPALEISQDMVCSAINQMKSGKAAGPSGIVPEMLKACSDNIVPRLTHLVNLVIRDGKVPDEWNNSYIISLYKGKGDSLECGNYRGLKLLEVLQKILERILESIIREQIDIDSMQCGFMPGRGTTNAIFILRQMQEKYLGKRKDLFFAFVDLEKAFDRIPRKVLWWAMRSIGVEDWIVKTVQAMYDTPRSRVRINGKFSEEFNVNVGVHQGSVLSPLLFTIVMEALSRAFRTGCPWELLYADDLVIIAETKEMLLQKLSEWKQGIETKGLRVNTLKTKVMHCKYGNTSRQEASKFPCGVCRKGVGSNSILCSLCKHYIHKRCSGLKGRLKEDPNYVCPACISPTVQTPPLEFIVDGSNLESVPTFCYLGDMIGDSGGCFDAITARIKSAWKKFRELLPILTNKSISLKSRGRVFQSAIRGVLLHASVTWALTKEDSNRLIRNDNSMIRWICSTRVIDRIPTETLRARLGISSLEVLLRQGRLRWFGHVKRMDDGNWEKKILTHVVEGKYIGRPKKRWLDNVNDDLKQLNINAELAINRTDWRTAIKGGRRPTPAAGNRRR
;
A
#
# COMPACT_ATOMS: atom_id res chain seq x y z
N MET A 1 1.28 22.89 -19.11
CA MET A 1 1.94 21.88 -18.32
C MET A 1 2.54 22.41 -17.00
N CYS A 2 1.86 23.19 -16.18
CA CYS A 2 2.27 23.59 -14.84
C CYS A 2 1.05 23.81 -13.94
N ILE A 3 0.03 23.00 -14.13
CA ILE A 3 -1.21 23.09 -13.37
C ILE A 3 -1.13 22.27 -12.07
N ARG A 4 -0.08 21.44 -11.89
CA ARG A 4 0.19 20.71 -10.64
C ARG A 4 0.42 21.60 -9.41
N ASP A 5 0.70 22.89 -9.62
CA ASP A 5 1.09 23.82 -8.54
C ASP A 5 0.07 24.95 -8.32
N SER A 6 -1.10 24.95 -8.94
CA SER A 6 -2.13 25.90 -8.55
C SER A 6 -2.80 25.33 -7.30
N SER A 7 -2.69 26.02 -6.18
CA SER A 7 -3.23 25.65 -4.87
C SER A 7 -4.75 25.48 -4.81
N ARG A 8 -5.45 25.72 -5.92
CA ARG A 8 -6.91 25.66 -6.02
C ARG A 8 -7.45 24.42 -6.72
N TYR A 9 -6.59 23.58 -7.37
CA TYR A 9 -7.06 22.45 -8.18
C TYR A 9 -6.14 21.24 -7.99
N LYS A 10 -6.72 20.05 -7.96
CA LYS A 10 -5.99 18.77 -8.04
C LYS A 10 -6.20 18.15 -9.41
N PHE A 11 -5.11 17.74 -10.05
CA PHE A 11 -5.12 17.11 -11.36
C PHE A 11 -5.01 15.59 -11.27
N TYR A 12 -6.01 14.89 -11.80
CA TYR A 12 -6.05 13.44 -11.99
C TYR A 12 -5.85 13.15 -13.46
N TRP A 13 -4.96 12.26 -13.81
CA TRP A 13 -4.61 11.99 -15.20
C TRP A 13 -4.32 10.52 -15.46
N SER A 14 -4.48 10.08 -16.74
CA SER A 14 -4.09 8.79 -17.30
C SER A 14 -3.35 9.04 -18.60
N GLY A 15 -2.21 8.37 -18.79
CA GLY A 15 -1.38 8.46 -19.98
C GLY A 15 -0.21 7.48 -19.86
N ASP A 16 0.49 7.25 -20.96
CA ASP A 16 1.69 6.41 -21.02
C ASP A 16 2.96 7.25 -21.28
N ASP A 17 4.11 6.56 -21.31
CA ASP A 17 5.41 7.19 -21.54
C ASP A 17 5.69 7.48 -23.04
N THR A 18 4.77 7.12 -23.96
CA THR A 18 4.93 7.32 -25.40
C THR A 18 4.68 8.74 -25.85
N GLY A 19 4.04 9.54 -25.01
CA GLY A 19 3.67 10.94 -25.32
C GLY A 19 2.44 11.04 -26.24
N PHE A 20 1.84 9.94 -26.67
CA PHE A 20 0.61 9.90 -27.46
C PHE A 20 -0.61 9.59 -26.59
N GLY A 21 -1.67 10.35 -26.77
CA GLY A 21 -2.85 10.26 -25.92
C GLY A 21 -2.65 11.00 -24.61
N GLY A 22 -3.50 10.70 -23.65
CA GLY A 22 -3.52 11.32 -22.33
C GLY A 22 -4.80 12.05 -22.08
N VAL A 23 -5.47 11.70 -20.96
CA VAL A 23 -6.73 12.27 -20.51
C VAL A 23 -6.61 12.69 -19.05
N GLY A 24 -7.38 13.67 -18.61
CA GLY A 24 -7.27 14.16 -17.25
C GLY A 24 -8.46 14.99 -16.80
N LEU A 25 -8.61 15.05 -15.48
CA LEU A 25 -9.65 15.78 -14.78
C LEU A 25 -9.01 16.69 -13.73
N LEU A 26 -9.41 17.94 -13.70
CA LEU A 26 -9.05 18.94 -12.70
C LEU A 26 -10.24 19.15 -11.76
N VAL A 27 -10.00 18.96 -10.47
CA VAL A 27 -11.02 19.14 -9.43
C VAL A 27 -10.62 20.30 -8.53
N GLU A 28 -11.52 21.24 -8.30
CA GLU A 28 -11.30 22.37 -7.41
C GLU A 28 -11.05 21.90 -5.96
N GLU A 29 -10.23 22.64 -5.22
CA GLU A 29 -9.81 22.30 -3.85
C GLU A 29 -11.01 22.01 -2.92
N ALA A 30 -12.08 22.79 -3.04
CA ALA A 30 -13.31 22.60 -2.26
C ALA A 30 -13.98 21.24 -2.50
N LEU A 31 -13.78 20.63 -3.67
CA LEU A 31 -14.39 19.37 -4.09
C LEU A 31 -13.41 18.18 -4.05
N ILE A 32 -12.12 18.41 -3.80
CA ILE A 32 -11.11 17.32 -3.74
C ILE A 32 -11.51 16.26 -2.73
N GLU A 33 -12.04 16.72 -1.60
CA GLU A 33 -12.49 15.80 -0.56
C GLU A 33 -13.74 14.99 -0.96
N ASN A 34 -14.45 15.38 -1.98
CA ASN A 34 -15.64 14.72 -2.48
C ASN A 34 -15.32 13.66 -3.57
N VAL A 35 -14.06 13.52 -3.99
CA VAL A 35 -13.64 12.46 -4.92
C VAL A 35 -13.66 11.11 -4.21
N VAL A 36 -14.54 10.24 -4.64
CA VAL A 36 -14.77 8.91 -4.05
C VAL A 36 -13.85 7.86 -4.66
N SER A 37 -13.68 7.89 -5.99
CA SER A 37 -12.80 6.96 -6.70
C SER A 37 -12.25 7.57 -7.98
N VAL A 38 -11.08 7.09 -8.41
CA VAL A 38 -10.44 7.44 -9.69
C VAL A 38 -10.04 6.16 -10.38
N VAL A 39 -10.55 5.93 -11.59
CA VAL A 39 -10.31 4.73 -12.38
C VAL A 39 -9.65 5.11 -13.71
N ARG A 40 -8.53 4.48 -14.01
CA ARG A 40 -7.78 4.64 -15.25
C ARG A 40 -7.90 3.36 -16.06
N ILE A 41 -8.61 3.42 -17.19
CA ILE A 41 -8.87 2.26 -18.04
C ILE A 41 -7.70 2.05 -19.00
N ASN A 42 -7.34 3.12 -19.73
CA ASN A 42 -6.19 3.16 -20.62
C ASN A 42 -5.69 4.62 -20.77
N ASN A 43 -4.82 4.90 -21.75
CA ASN A 43 -4.30 6.24 -22.01
C ASN A 43 -5.32 7.20 -22.70
N ARG A 44 -6.52 6.73 -23.06
CA ARG A 44 -7.58 7.48 -23.75
C ARG A 44 -8.88 7.57 -22.97
N ILE A 45 -9.04 6.80 -21.87
CA ILE A 45 -10.27 6.73 -21.09
C ILE A 45 -9.92 6.66 -19.60
N MET A 46 -10.43 7.61 -18.83
CA MET A 46 -10.46 7.56 -17.38
C MET A 46 -11.75 8.16 -16.85
N TYR A 47 -12.12 7.82 -15.64
CA TYR A 47 -13.20 8.50 -14.93
C TYR A 47 -12.88 8.71 -13.45
N LEU A 48 -13.55 9.67 -12.85
CA LEU A 48 -13.65 9.82 -11.41
C LEU A 48 -15.11 9.81 -10.96
N ARG A 49 -15.33 9.40 -9.71
CA ARG A 49 -16.62 9.51 -9.02
C ARG A 49 -16.51 10.62 -8.00
N LEU A 50 -17.39 11.62 -8.13
CA LEU A 50 -17.45 12.79 -7.27
C LEU A 50 -18.79 12.82 -6.53
N MET A 51 -18.76 12.91 -5.20
CA MET A 51 -19.96 13.06 -4.38
C MET A 51 -20.28 14.54 -4.20
N ILE A 52 -21.47 14.99 -4.63
CA ILE A 52 -21.98 16.35 -4.38
C ILE A 52 -23.35 16.22 -3.71
N GLY A 53 -23.44 16.62 -2.45
CA GLY A 53 -24.64 16.41 -1.65
C GLY A 53 -24.96 14.91 -1.54
N LYS A 54 -26.15 14.52 -2.01
CA LYS A 54 -26.64 13.13 -2.00
C LYS A 54 -26.36 12.36 -3.29
N LYS A 55 -25.79 13.02 -4.33
CA LYS A 55 -25.60 12.40 -5.65
C LYS A 55 -24.14 12.13 -5.95
N ILE A 56 -23.86 10.96 -6.55
CA ILE A 56 -22.58 10.66 -7.16
C ILE A 56 -22.63 11.10 -8.63
N ILE A 57 -21.58 11.81 -9.04
CA ILE A 57 -21.33 12.17 -10.43
C ILE A 57 -20.18 11.29 -10.91
N ARG A 58 -20.43 10.48 -11.94
CA ARG A 58 -19.39 9.74 -12.64
C ARG A 58 -18.98 10.50 -13.89
N MET A 59 -17.80 11.08 -13.86
CA MET A 59 -17.29 11.94 -14.92
C MET A 59 -16.17 11.25 -15.67
N PHE A 60 -16.39 10.92 -16.93
CA PHE A 60 -15.40 10.40 -17.84
C PHE A 60 -14.65 11.54 -18.53
N SER A 61 -13.32 11.40 -18.65
CA SER A 61 -12.49 12.17 -19.57
C SER A 61 -12.01 11.21 -20.67
N VAL A 62 -12.34 11.53 -21.92
CA VAL A 62 -12.09 10.66 -23.07
C VAL A 62 -11.39 11.40 -24.19
N TYR A 63 -10.57 10.67 -24.97
CA TYR A 63 -9.91 11.14 -26.18
C TYR A 63 -10.02 10.06 -27.26
N ALA A 64 -11.00 10.20 -28.16
CA ALA A 64 -11.24 9.24 -29.20
C ALA A 64 -10.08 9.17 -30.22
N PRO A 65 -9.88 8.03 -30.88
CA PRO A 65 -8.95 7.92 -32.00
C PRO A 65 -9.29 8.87 -33.15
N GLN A 66 -8.28 9.49 -33.73
CA GLN A 66 -8.45 10.39 -34.89
C GLN A 66 -8.88 9.62 -36.15
N THR A 67 -9.50 10.32 -37.10
CA THR A 67 -10.08 9.76 -38.35
C THR A 67 -9.09 8.91 -39.14
N GLY A 68 -7.80 9.21 -39.16
CA GLY A 68 -6.77 8.46 -39.87
C GLY A 68 -6.28 7.16 -39.19
N LEU A 69 -6.76 6.83 -37.97
CA LEU A 69 -6.35 5.62 -37.27
C LEU A 69 -7.16 4.37 -37.71
N PRO A 70 -6.58 3.14 -37.57
CA PRO A 70 -7.24 1.89 -37.99
C PRO A 70 -8.60 1.69 -37.31
N GLU A 71 -9.56 1.11 -38.03
CA GLU A 71 -10.91 0.81 -37.55
C GLU A 71 -10.89 -0.05 -36.27
N SER A 72 -10.02 -1.05 -36.18
CA SER A 72 -9.86 -1.88 -34.97
C SER A 72 -9.51 -1.08 -33.73
N THR A 73 -8.80 0.05 -33.89
CA THR A 73 -8.47 0.95 -32.78
C THR A 73 -9.69 1.75 -32.31
N LYS A 74 -10.52 2.18 -33.26
CA LYS A 74 -11.76 2.91 -33.00
C LYS A 74 -12.80 1.99 -32.34
N GLU A 75 -12.98 0.78 -32.86
CA GLU A 75 -13.87 -0.23 -32.27
C GLU A 75 -13.47 -0.57 -30.83
N LYS A 76 -12.17 -0.81 -30.59
CA LYS A 76 -11.67 -1.09 -29.25
C LYS A 76 -11.97 0.06 -28.29
N PHE A 77 -11.77 1.33 -28.71
CA PHE A 77 -12.05 2.50 -27.89
C PHE A 77 -13.53 2.56 -27.49
N TYR A 78 -14.46 2.42 -28.44
CA TYR A 78 -15.89 2.50 -28.16
C TYR A 78 -16.38 1.27 -27.36
N ASN A 79 -15.84 0.08 -27.57
CA ASN A 79 -16.14 -1.11 -26.77
C ASN A 79 -15.65 -0.96 -25.33
N ASP A 80 -14.41 -0.47 -25.12
CA ASP A 80 -13.86 -0.16 -23.77
C ASP A 80 -14.73 0.89 -23.07
N LEU A 81 -15.15 1.93 -23.78
CA LEU A 81 -16.00 3.00 -23.22
C LEU A 81 -17.41 2.49 -22.89
N LEU A 82 -18.06 1.73 -23.81
CA LEU A 82 -19.38 1.16 -23.63
C LEU A 82 -19.42 0.21 -22.42
N SER A 83 -18.41 -0.65 -22.27
CA SER A 83 -18.32 -1.57 -21.14
C SER A 83 -18.33 -0.85 -19.79
N GLN A 84 -17.74 0.35 -19.72
CA GLN A 84 -17.65 1.13 -18.48
C GLN A 84 -18.86 2.03 -18.23
N THR A 85 -19.48 2.54 -19.29
CA THR A 85 -20.70 3.36 -19.16
C THR A 85 -21.93 2.50 -18.86
N SER A 86 -22.01 1.28 -19.42
CA SER A 86 -23.12 0.33 -19.18
C SER A 86 -23.21 -0.17 -17.73
N ILE A 87 -22.08 -0.30 -17.04
CA ILE A 87 -22.05 -0.72 -15.62
C ILE A 87 -22.30 0.43 -14.65
N THR A 88 -22.58 1.65 -15.15
CA THR A 88 -22.84 2.81 -14.30
C THR A 88 -24.28 2.73 -13.77
N PRO A 89 -24.50 2.73 -12.43
CA PRO A 89 -25.83 2.71 -11.84
C PRO A 89 -26.68 3.91 -12.32
N ASP A 90 -27.99 3.72 -12.41
CA ASP A 90 -28.91 4.77 -12.90
C ASP A 90 -29.05 5.96 -11.96
N GLU A 91 -28.76 5.76 -10.67
CA GLU A 91 -28.75 6.78 -9.64
C GLU A 91 -27.56 7.75 -9.76
N GLU A 92 -26.45 7.31 -10.41
CA GLU A 92 -25.28 8.15 -10.63
C GLU A 92 -25.52 9.08 -11.85
N LEU A 93 -25.17 10.36 -11.69
CA LEU A 93 -25.15 11.27 -12.83
C LEU A 93 -23.96 10.92 -13.72
N LEU A 94 -24.23 10.48 -14.95
CA LEU A 94 -23.21 10.06 -15.89
C LEU A 94 -22.88 11.19 -16.87
N LEU A 95 -21.61 11.60 -16.89
CA LEU A 95 -21.05 12.56 -17.84
C LEU A 95 -19.87 11.93 -18.59
N VAL A 96 -19.85 12.06 -19.92
CA VAL A 96 -18.70 11.70 -20.75
C VAL A 96 -18.25 12.95 -21.49
N CYS A 97 -17.04 13.43 -21.19
CA CYS A 97 -16.54 14.71 -21.69
C CYS A 97 -15.19 14.49 -22.40
N GLY A 98 -15.01 15.13 -23.54
CA GLY A 98 -13.73 15.12 -24.24
C GLY A 98 -13.83 15.32 -25.75
N ASP A 99 -12.70 15.15 -26.42
CA ASP A 99 -12.55 15.15 -27.85
C ASP A 99 -12.94 13.76 -28.39
N LEU A 100 -14.07 13.70 -29.09
CA LEU A 100 -14.64 12.46 -29.65
C LEU A 100 -14.34 12.29 -31.16
N ASN A 101 -13.59 13.24 -31.74
CA ASN A 101 -13.09 13.20 -33.13
C ASN A 101 -14.12 12.81 -34.21
N GLY A 102 -15.43 13.05 -33.96
CA GLY A 102 -16.53 12.75 -34.87
C GLY A 102 -17.39 13.98 -35.14
N HIS A 103 -17.78 14.20 -36.39
CA HIS A 103 -18.68 15.29 -36.77
C HIS A 103 -20.13 14.77 -36.79
N VAL A 104 -20.99 15.23 -35.88
CA VAL A 104 -22.38 14.79 -35.78
C VAL A 104 -23.31 15.57 -36.71
N GLY A 105 -22.91 16.79 -37.15
CA GLY A 105 -23.66 17.63 -38.08
C GLY A 105 -24.93 18.22 -37.49
N LYS A 106 -25.81 18.77 -38.37
CA LYS A 106 -27.12 19.35 -37.98
C LYS A 106 -28.28 18.35 -38.15
N ASN A 107 -28.13 17.37 -39.01
CA ASN A 107 -29.20 16.42 -39.35
C ASN A 107 -29.44 15.46 -38.17
N THR A 108 -30.69 15.30 -37.75
CA THR A 108 -31.10 14.40 -36.67
C THR A 108 -31.63 13.06 -37.15
N ALA A 109 -31.89 12.90 -38.51
CA ALA A 109 -32.55 11.72 -39.06
C ALA A 109 -31.95 10.41 -38.53
N GLY A 110 -32.76 9.58 -37.86
CA GLY A 110 -32.40 8.31 -37.24
C GLY A 110 -31.73 8.39 -35.89
N PHE A 111 -31.54 9.62 -35.33
CA PHE A 111 -30.87 9.87 -34.07
C PHE A 111 -31.57 10.96 -33.20
N GLU A 112 -32.87 11.14 -33.41
CA GLU A 112 -33.69 12.19 -32.75
C GLU A 112 -33.61 12.11 -31.20
N ASP A 113 -33.41 10.92 -30.69
CA ASP A 113 -33.35 10.66 -29.24
C ASP A 113 -32.04 11.11 -28.59
N VAL A 114 -30.95 11.18 -29.35
CA VAL A 114 -29.61 11.48 -28.84
C VAL A 114 -29.02 12.79 -29.33
N HIS A 115 -29.65 13.38 -30.41
CA HIS A 115 -29.21 14.58 -31.09
C HIS A 115 -30.33 15.65 -31.17
N GLY A 116 -30.10 16.83 -30.60
CA GLY A 116 -31.12 17.90 -30.50
C GLY A 116 -31.19 18.84 -31.70
N GLY A 117 -30.53 18.58 -32.81
CA GLY A 117 -30.64 19.37 -34.08
C GLY A 117 -29.74 20.61 -34.18
N ASN A 118 -29.05 21.03 -33.11
CA ASN A 118 -28.20 22.23 -33.13
C ASN A 118 -26.70 21.87 -33.21
N GLY A 119 -26.29 21.02 -34.13
CA GLY A 119 -24.90 20.72 -34.40
C GLY A 119 -24.26 21.68 -35.43
N PHE A 120 -22.95 21.52 -35.70
CA PHE A 120 -22.17 22.30 -36.67
C PHE A 120 -21.70 21.42 -37.83
N GLY A 121 -21.83 21.92 -39.06
CA GLY A 121 -21.35 21.24 -40.25
C GLY A 121 -22.20 20.03 -40.69
N GLU A 122 -21.58 19.12 -41.44
CA GLU A 122 -22.18 17.89 -41.91
C GLU A 122 -21.69 16.68 -41.10
N ARG A 123 -22.43 15.58 -41.08
CA ARG A 123 -22.16 14.34 -40.40
C ARG A 123 -21.16 13.50 -41.18
N ASN A 124 -20.11 12.98 -40.52
CA ASN A 124 -19.15 12.04 -41.10
C ASN A 124 -19.28 10.63 -40.47
N ALA A 125 -18.52 9.64 -41.00
CA ALA A 125 -18.57 8.25 -40.54
C ALA A 125 -18.23 8.10 -39.01
N ASP A 126 -17.24 8.84 -38.49
CA ASP A 126 -16.89 8.83 -37.08
C ASP A 126 -17.98 9.51 -36.23
N GLY A 127 -18.69 10.50 -36.78
CA GLY A 127 -19.88 11.09 -36.14
C GLY A 127 -21.07 10.13 -36.08
N VAL A 128 -21.29 9.30 -37.11
CA VAL A 128 -22.28 8.21 -37.07
C VAL A 128 -21.93 7.23 -35.95
N ARG A 129 -20.67 6.80 -35.85
CA ARG A 129 -20.20 5.90 -34.79
C ARG A 129 -20.42 6.47 -33.40
N LEU A 130 -20.17 7.76 -33.19
CA LEU A 130 -20.47 8.45 -31.95
C LEU A 130 -21.96 8.43 -31.62
N LEU A 131 -22.82 8.68 -32.60
CA LEU A 131 -24.27 8.62 -32.43
C LEU A 131 -24.75 7.20 -32.12
N ASP A 132 -24.23 6.17 -32.81
CA ASP A 132 -24.51 4.76 -32.53
C ASP A 132 -24.09 4.39 -31.09
N TYR A 133 -22.92 4.84 -30.65
CA TYR A 133 -22.49 4.68 -29.26
C TYR A 133 -23.45 5.34 -28.28
N CYS A 134 -23.92 6.58 -28.57
CA CYS A 134 -24.88 7.29 -27.73
C CYS A 134 -26.21 6.53 -27.62
N LEU A 135 -26.70 5.94 -28.71
CA LEU A 135 -27.89 5.08 -28.70
C LEU A 135 -27.68 3.84 -27.83
N ALA A 136 -26.56 3.13 -28.04
CA ALA A 136 -26.23 1.90 -27.30
C ALA A 136 -26.04 2.17 -25.79
N ALA A 137 -25.45 3.32 -25.42
CA ALA A 137 -25.18 3.71 -24.03
C ALA A 137 -26.31 4.52 -23.37
N ASN A 138 -27.43 4.77 -24.05
CA ASN A 138 -28.54 5.61 -23.64
C ASN A 138 -28.11 7.04 -23.24
N LEU A 139 -27.23 7.65 -24.06
CA LEU A 139 -26.66 8.98 -23.83
C LEU A 139 -27.22 9.98 -24.86
N SER A 140 -27.28 11.25 -24.49
CA SER A 140 -27.58 12.38 -25.39
C SER A 140 -26.39 13.32 -25.50
N ILE A 141 -26.14 13.88 -26.68
CA ILE A 141 -25.07 14.86 -26.93
C ILE A 141 -25.58 16.23 -26.50
N SER A 142 -25.29 16.63 -25.26
CA SER A 142 -25.88 17.86 -24.67
C SER A 142 -25.61 19.11 -25.47
N ASN A 143 -24.49 19.23 -26.18
CA ASN A 143 -24.17 20.36 -27.07
C ASN A 143 -25.26 20.66 -28.11
N THR A 144 -25.93 19.62 -28.60
CA THR A 144 -26.87 19.73 -29.73
C THR A 144 -28.30 20.12 -29.34
N PHE A 145 -28.58 20.20 -28.02
CA PHE A 145 -29.91 20.54 -27.50
C PHE A 145 -30.10 22.03 -27.22
N PHE A 146 -29.05 22.85 -27.38
CA PHE A 146 -29.11 24.28 -27.15
C PHE A 146 -28.82 25.07 -28.42
N SER A 147 -29.78 25.92 -28.87
CA SER A 147 -29.62 26.81 -30.02
C SER A 147 -28.56 27.88 -29.71
N LYS A 148 -27.48 27.92 -30.50
CA LYS A 148 -26.38 28.89 -30.37
C LYS A 148 -25.97 29.41 -31.77
N PRO A 149 -25.44 30.64 -31.85
CA PRO A 149 -24.78 31.10 -33.06
C PRO A 149 -23.63 30.20 -33.48
N PRO A 150 -23.36 30.02 -34.78
CA PRO A 150 -22.29 29.11 -35.30
C PRO A 150 -20.94 29.28 -34.60
N ALA A 151 -20.52 30.52 -34.36
CA ALA A 151 -19.27 30.83 -33.67
C ALA A 151 -19.17 30.27 -32.23
N LYS A 152 -20.29 29.92 -31.59
CA LYS A 152 -20.37 29.29 -30.25
C LYS A 152 -20.61 27.79 -30.29
N LEU A 153 -20.62 27.17 -31.50
CA LEU A 153 -20.70 25.72 -31.69
C LEU A 153 -19.33 25.12 -32.04
N ILE A 154 -18.43 25.93 -32.65
CA ILE A 154 -17.11 25.50 -33.13
C ILE A 154 -16.17 25.32 -31.94
N THR A 155 -15.76 24.05 -31.69
CA THR A 155 -14.86 23.67 -30.59
C THR A 155 -13.41 23.60 -31.02
N TYR A 156 -13.13 23.35 -32.30
CA TYR A 156 -11.79 23.19 -32.85
C TYR A 156 -11.59 24.12 -34.05
N HIS A 157 -10.36 24.72 -34.12
CA HIS A 157 -9.97 25.61 -35.19
C HIS A 157 -8.50 25.39 -35.57
N SER A 158 -8.24 25.08 -36.86
CA SER A 158 -6.88 24.91 -37.37
C SER A 158 -6.78 25.49 -38.78
N GLY A 159 -6.06 26.61 -38.95
CA GLY A 159 -6.02 27.35 -40.19
C GLY A 159 -7.43 27.85 -40.57
N ASN A 160 -7.91 27.44 -41.75
CA ASN A 160 -9.26 27.76 -42.22
C ASN A 160 -10.30 26.67 -41.89
N VAL A 161 -9.91 25.60 -41.19
CA VAL A 161 -10.83 24.50 -40.86
C VAL A 161 -11.42 24.76 -39.48
N GLU A 162 -12.74 24.80 -39.42
CA GLU A 162 -13.55 24.93 -38.21
C GLU A 162 -14.42 23.69 -38.03
N SER A 163 -14.46 23.12 -36.81
CA SER A 163 -15.23 21.91 -36.54
C SER A 163 -15.73 21.86 -35.10
N GLN A 164 -16.71 20.96 -34.88
CA GLN A 164 -17.24 20.60 -33.56
C GLN A 164 -16.95 19.13 -33.33
N ILE A 165 -15.96 18.85 -32.47
CA ILE A 165 -15.46 17.50 -32.15
C ILE A 165 -15.38 17.26 -30.63
N ASP A 166 -15.44 18.31 -29.81
CA ASP A 166 -15.51 18.22 -28.36
C ASP A 166 -16.96 18.20 -27.91
N PHE A 167 -17.33 17.16 -27.16
CA PHE A 167 -18.70 16.96 -26.72
C PHE A 167 -18.79 16.64 -25.22
N ILE A 168 -19.96 16.95 -24.66
CA ILE A 168 -20.40 16.56 -23.33
C ILE A 168 -21.63 15.68 -23.50
N LEU A 169 -21.46 14.38 -23.22
CA LEU A 169 -22.56 13.42 -23.27
C LEU A 169 -23.11 13.23 -21.86
N ILE A 170 -24.43 13.10 -21.77
CA ILE A 170 -25.14 12.88 -20.52
C ILE A 170 -26.20 11.78 -20.73
N ARG A 171 -26.55 11.06 -19.67
CA ARG A 171 -27.62 10.08 -19.73
C ARG A 171 -28.94 10.75 -20.15
N ARG A 172 -29.69 10.15 -21.08
CA ARG A 172 -30.89 10.75 -21.72
C ARG A 172 -31.92 11.23 -20.70
N ASN A 173 -32.24 10.42 -19.69
CA ASN A 173 -33.17 10.81 -18.60
C ASN A 173 -32.64 11.91 -17.67
N GLN A 174 -31.34 12.19 -17.72
CA GLN A 174 -30.66 13.22 -16.91
C GLN A 174 -30.40 14.51 -17.68
N LEU A 175 -30.72 14.58 -18.97
CA LEU A 175 -30.50 15.77 -19.82
C LEU A 175 -31.16 17.04 -19.26
N LYS A 176 -32.30 16.89 -18.58
CA LYS A 176 -32.99 17.99 -17.89
C LYS A 176 -32.15 18.67 -16.81
N SER A 177 -31.09 18.05 -16.33
CA SER A 177 -30.15 18.65 -15.37
C SER A 177 -29.18 19.61 -16.03
N VAL A 178 -29.02 19.60 -17.34
CA VAL A 178 -28.16 20.52 -18.07
C VAL A 178 -28.94 21.80 -18.35
N ARG A 179 -28.48 22.93 -17.83
CA ARG A 179 -29.08 24.25 -18.02
C ARG A 179 -28.60 24.93 -19.30
N ASP A 180 -27.33 24.81 -19.61
CA ASP A 180 -26.69 25.42 -20.76
C ASP A 180 -25.38 24.70 -21.14
N VAL A 181 -25.09 24.73 -22.47
CA VAL A 181 -23.77 24.32 -23.00
C VAL A 181 -23.27 25.40 -23.93
N LYS A 182 -22.06 25.91 -23.67
CA LYS A 182 -21.54 27.07 -24.41
C LYS A 182 -20.05 27.06 -24.57
N ILE A 183 -19.54 27.69 -25.63
CA ILE A 183 -18.11 27.90 -25.87
C ILE A 183 -17.71 29.29 -25.38
N ILE A 184 -16.56 29.38 -24.72
CA ILE A 184 -15.95 30.64 -24.32
C ILE A 184 -14.91 31.05 -25.38
N ASN A 185 -15.27 31.90 -26.31
CA ASN A 185 -14.39 32.29 -27.44
C ASN A 185 -13.09 33.04 -27.06
N GLY A 186 -12.97 33.48 -25.85
CA GLY A 186 -11.78 34.21 -25.39
C GLY A 186 -10.76 33.38 -24.62
N GLU A 187 -10.99 32.10 -24.43
CA GLU A 187 -10.10 31.19 -23.68
C GLU A 187 -9.80 29.94 -24.52
N GLU A 188 -8.53 29.76 -24.88
CA GLU A 188 -8.02 28.56 -25.54
C GLU A 188 -7.53 27.58 -24.45
N CYS A 189 -8.11 26.39 -24.40
CA CYS A 189 -7.62 25.31 -23.54
C CYS A 189 -6.29 24.76 -24.03
N THR A 190 -6.17 24.59 -25.36
CA THR A 190 -4.98 24.24 -26.11
C THR A 190 -4.89 25.12 -27.35
N PRO A 191 -3.79 25.14 -28.11
CA PRO A 191 -3.62 26.05 -29.24
C PRO A 191 -4.73 25.99 -30.32
N GLN A 192 -5.51 24.90 -30.38
CA GLN A 192 -6.52 24.67 -31.43
C GLN A 192 -7.94 24.43 -30.87
N HIS A 193 -8.08 24.11 -29.57
CA HIS A 193 -9.38 23.84 -28.94
C HIS A 193 -9.86 24.99 -28.06
N LYS A 194 -11.13 25.36 -28.24
CA LYS A 194 -11.83 26.37 -27.44
C LYS A 194 -12.38 25.74 -26.15
N LEU A 195 -12.57 26.55 -25.11
CA LEU A 195 -13.12 26.10 -23.84
C LEU A 195 -14.62 25.85 -23.95
N LEU A 196 -15.02 24.57 -23.90
CA LEU A 196 -16.42 24.14 -23.81
C LEU A 196 -16.85 24.10 -22.33
N VAL A 197 -18.02 24.70 -22.01
CA VAL A 197 -18.55 24.78 -20.65
C VAL A 197 -19.99 24.29 -20.63
N SER A 198 -20.34 23.49 -19.63
CA SER A 198 -21.71 23.07 -19.34
C SER A 198 -22.10 23.52 -17.94
N ASP A 199 -23.28 24.11 -17.80
CA ASP A 199 -23.89 24.47 -16.55
C ASP A 199 -24.91 23.38 -16.16
N ILE A 200 -24.62 22.64 -15.06
CA ILE A 200 -25.44 21.50 -14.61
C ILE A 200 -26.06 21.83 -13.26
N ILE A 201 -27.38 21.65 -13.14
CA ILE A 201 -28.11 21.81 -11.89
C ILE A 201 -28.06 20.49 -11.11
N LEU A 202 -27.54 20.58 -9.88
CA LEU A 202 -27.50 19.46 -8.96
C LEU A 202 -28.33 19.82 -7.74
N ASP A 203 -29.23 18.95 -7.34
CA ASP A 203 -29.89 19.03 -6.03
C ASP A 203 -28.92 18.62 -4.95
N ALA A 204 -28.01 19.52 -4.61
CA ALA A 204 -26.98 19.34 -3.61
C ALA A 204 -27.36 20.13 -2.36
N GLY A 205 -27.61 19.46 -1.26
CA GLY A 205 -27.71 20.11 0.04
C GLY A 205 -26.46 20.96 0.36
N ILE A 206 -26.58 21.92 1.27
CA ILE A 206 -25.53 22.89 1.62
C ILE A 206 -24.25 22.15 2.06
N VAL A 207 -23.14 22.38 1.37
CA VAL A 207 -21.81 21.88 1.76
C VAL A 207 -21.26 22.82 2.84
N HIS A 208 -21.29 22.41 4.10
CA HIS A 208 -20.66 23.15 5.18
C HIS A 208 -19.12 23.07 5.11
N GLN A 209 -18.46 24.22 5.13
CA GLN A 209 -17.00 24.28 5.27
C GLN A 209 -16.59 23.71 6.62
N ARG A 210 -15.62 22.77 6.62
CA ARG A 210 -15.12 22.15 7.85
C ARG A 210 -14.23 23.12 8.63
N ALA A 211 -14.60 23.38 9.89
CA ALA A 211 -13.70 23.99 10.87
C ALA A 211 -12.83 22.89 11.51
N PHE A 212 -11.52 23.09 11.58
CA PHE A 212 -10.64 22.18 12.31
C PHE A 212 -10.74 22.46 13.82
N PRO A 213 -10.98 21.43 14.65
CA PRO A 213 -11.05 21.63 16.09
C PRO A 213 -9.69 22.08 16.66
N SER A 214 -9.72 22.81 17.75
CA SER A 214 -8.53 23.15 18.53
C SER A 214 -7.79 21.87 18.96
N ARG A 215 -6.46 21.94 19.04
CA ARG A 215 -5.60 20.81 19.44
C ARG A 215 -4.60 21.25 20.50
N ARG A 216 -4.27 20.36 21.45
CA ARG A 216 -3.20 20.57 22.43
C ARG A 216 -1.87 20.79 21.72
N ARG A 217 -1.06 21.75 22.17
CA ARG A 217 0.23 22.14 21.53
C ARG A 217 1.38 21.24 21.97
N ILE A 218 1.30 19.93 21.71
CA ILE A 218 2.29 18.93 22.13
C ILE A 218 3.71 19.28 21.67
N TRP A 219 3.86 19.96 20.52
CA TRP A 219 5.16 20.37 20.00
C TRP A 219 5.96 21.31 20.90
N LYS A 220 5.31 22.02 21.83
CA LYS A 220 5.96 22.89 22.79
C LYS A 220 6.81 22.13 23.82
N LEU A 221 6.50 20.86 24.09
CA LEU A 221 7.34 20.01 24.96
C LEU A 221 8.74 19.75 24.39
N LYS A 222 9.05 20.17 23.16
CA LYS A 222 10.40 20.12 22.61
C LYS A 222 11.29 21.25 23.09
N GLU A 223 10.74 22.28 23.67
CA GLU A 223 11.42 23.41 24.27
C GLU A 223 11.76 23.03 25.73
N SER A 224 13.06 22.98 26.10
CA SER A 224 13.49 22.50 27.41
C SER A 224 12.83 23.24 28.57
N VAL A 225 12.77 24.58 28.50
CA VAL A 225 12.17 25.44 29.52
C VAL A 225 10.68 25.10 29.75
N ILE A 226 9.92 24.87 28.67
CA ILE A 226 8.51 24.52 28.75
C ILE A 226 8.34 23.09 29.29
N SER A 227 9.19 22.15 28.86
CA SER A 227 9.19 20.77 29.34
C SER A 227 9.50 20.69 30.84
N GLU A 228 10.49 21.44 31.33
CA GLU A 228 10.86 21.54 32.73
C GLU A 228 9.73 22.16 33.56
N SER A 229 9.16 23.28 33.12
CA SER A 229 8.00 23.91 33.79
C SER A 229 6.80 22.95 33.85
N PHE A 230 6.54 22.17 32.80
CA PHE A 230 5.50 21.15 32.82
C PHE A 230 5.80 20.03 33.83
N ASN A 231 7.04 19.53 33.86
CA ASN A 231 7.48 18.50 34.81
C ASN A 231 7.32 18.95 36.27
N THR A 232 7.78 20.17 36.58
CA THR A 232 7.67 20.75 37.94
C THR A 232 6.20 20.87 38.37
N ARG A 233 5.32 21.42 37.48
CA ARG A 233 3.91 21.57 37.83
C ARG A 233 3.19 20.24 38.06
N VAL A 234 3.54 19.18 37.28
CA VAL A 234 2.99 17.85 37.52
C VAL A 234 3.45 17.33 38.88
N GLY A 235 4.75 17.51 39.21
CA GLY A 235 5.31 17.14 40.52
C GLY A 235 4.59 17.82 41.68
N ASP A 236 4.46 19.15 41.62
CA ASP A 236 3.80 19.95 42.69
C ASP A 236 2.34 19.50 42.90
N LYS A 237 1.58 19.23 41.82
CA LYS A 237 0.21 18.72 41.94
C LYS A 237 0.16 17.34 42.57
N LEU A 238 1.03 16.41 42.14
CA LEU A 238 1.05 15.05 42.69
C LEU A 238 1.53 14.97 44.15
N LEU A 239 2.43 15.86 44.58
CA LEU A 239 2.87 15.92 45.95
C LEU A 239 1.75 16.33 46.92
N ASN A 240 0.81 17.17 46.46
CA ASN A 240 -0.30 17.66 47.30
C ASN A 240 -1.52 16.69 47.33
N LEU A 241 -1.47 15.56 46.61
CA LEU A 241 -2.54 14.57 46.55
C LEU A 241 -2.26 13.38 47.47
N ILE A 242 -3.27 12.98 48.24
CA ILE A 242 -3.21 11.76 49.09
C ILE A 242 -3.19 10.54 48.17
N ILE A 243 -2.36 9.55 48.47
CA ILE A 243 -2.36 8.24 47.80
C ILE A 243 -3.64 7.51 48.19
N THR A 244 -4.38 7.06 47.17
CA THR A 244 -5.60 6.30 47.37
C THR A 244 -5.40 4.84 46.92
N ASP A 245 -6.08 3.92 47.58
CA ASP A 245 -6.09 2.50 47.24
C ASP A 245 -7.22 2.11 46.28
N ASP A 246 -8.01 3.08 45.82
CA ASP A 246 -8.98 2.88 44.74
C ASP A 246 -8.37 3.12 43.37
N VAL A 247 -8.59 2.18 42.45
CA VAL A 247 -8.02 2.20 41.08
C VAL A 247 -8.56 3.38 40.26
N ASN A 248 -9.84 3.72 40.39
CA ASN A 248 -10.46 4.83 39.64
C ASN A 248 -10.01 6.18 40.15
N ASP A 249 -9.94 6.36 41.49
CA ASP A 249 -9.47 7.59 42.08
C ASP A 249 -7.98 7.85 41.82
N SER A 250 -7.15 6.81 41.93
CA SER A 250 -5.72 6.88 41.59
C SER A 250 -5.52 7.28 40.10
N TRP A 251 -6.32 6.71 39.20
CA TRP A 251 -6.32 7.10 37.80
C TRP A 251 -6.78 8.54 37.57
N ALA A 252 -7.87 8.97 38.21
CA ALA A 252 -8.42 10.31 38.08
C ALA A 252 -7.43 11.38 38.52
N GLN A 253 -6.76 11.17 39.68
CA GLN A 253 -5.71 12.04 40.21
C GLN A 253 -4.53 12.18 39.24
N LEU A 254 -4.02 11.08 38.74
CA LEU A 254 -2.89 11.06 37.78
C LEU A 254 -3.25 11.75 36.46
N LYS A 255 -4.42 11.45 35.90
CA LYS A 255 -4.94 12.03 34.65
C LYS A 255 -5.13 13.54 34.77
N SER A 256 -5.80 14.03 35.83
CA SER A 256 -6.05 15.47 36.03
C SER A 256 -4.74 16.23 36.22
N SER A 257 -3.81 15.71 37.05
CA SER A 257 -2.50 16.33 37.26
C SER A 257 -1.71 16.50 35.96
N ILE A 258 -1.70 15.51 35.08
CA ILE A 258 -1.00 15.60 33.80
C ILE A 258 -1.69 16.58 32.84
N LEU A 259 -3.01 16.46 32.67
CA LEU A 259 -3.72 17.23 31.65
C LEU A 259 -3.87 18.70 31.99
N GLU A 260 -4.20 19.03 33.21
CA GLU A 260 -4.31 20.41 33.65
C GLU A 260 -2.95 21.13 33.64
N SER A 261 -1.89 20.47 34.17
CA SER A 261 -0.53 21.03 34.06
C SER A 261 -0.09 21.25 32.63
N PHE A 262 -0.51 20.34 31.69
CA PHE A 262 -0.22 20.50 30.27
C PHE A 262 -1.00 21.67 29.66
N ASP A 263 -2.29 21.78 29.97
CA ASP A 263 -3.16 22.83 29.40
C ASP A 263 -2.73 24.22 29.89
N ASP A 264 -2.27 24.34 31.15
CA ASP A 264 -1.70 25.56 31.74
C ASP A 264 -0.35 25.96 31.11
N THR A 265 0.52 24.98 30.81
CA THR A 265 1.90 25.24 30.34
C THR A 265 1.97 25.38 28.83
N CYS A 266 1.33 24.48 28.11
CA CYS A 266 1.41 24.39 26.63
C CYS A 266 0.20 25.02 25.93
N GLY A 267 -0.99 24.87 26.52
CA GLY A 267 -2.26 25.39 26.00
C GLY A 267 -2.73 24.77 24.69
N TRP A 268 -3.78 25.37 24.12
CA TRP A 268 -4.46 24.88 22.92
C TRP A 268 -4.19 25.77 21.70
N SER A 269 -4.17 25.19 20.51
CA SER A 269 -4.14 25.93 19.24
C SER A 269 -5.50 26.59 18.97
N LYS A 270 -5.49 27.78 18.37
CA LYS A 270 -6.73 28.40 17.87
C LYS A 270 -7.33 27.52 16.77
N PRO A 271 -8.69 27.45 16.66
CA PRO A 271 -9.33 26.83 15.51
C PRO A 271 -8.86 27.53 14.23
N GLN A 272 -8.27 26.82 13.30
CA GLN A 272 -7.80 27.42 12.04
C GLN A 272 -8.82 27.14 10.94
N GLN A 273 -9.41 28.19 10.38
CA GLN A 273 -9.97 28.13 9.04
C GLN A 273 -8.79 28.06 8.08
N GLN A 274 -8.52 26.90 7.50
CA GLN A 274 -7.41 26.74 6.57
C GLN A 274 -7.76 27.39 5.25
N ARG A 275 -7.43 28.67 5.08
CA ARG A 275 -6.98 29.16 3.78
C ARG A 275 -5.53 28.67 3.62
N ARG A 276 -5.29 27.66 2.82
CA ARG A 276 -3.94 27.30 2.39
C ARG A 276 -3.47 28.40 1.46
N GLU A 277 -2.75 29.38 1.99
CA GLU A 277 -1.97 30.30 1.16
C GLU A 277 -0.98 29.45 0.34
N THR A 278 -0.91 29.76 -0.95
CA THR A 278 0.06 29.14 -1.87
C THR A 278 1.45 29.44 -1.34
N TRP A 279 2.23 28.45 -0.99
CA TRP A 279 3.55 28.56 -0.34
C TRP A 279 4.59 29.41 -1.12
N TRP A 280 4.33 29.70 -2.39
CA TRP A 280 5.15 30.51 -3.26
C TRP A 280 4.49 31.84 -3.69
N TRP A 281 3.23 32.08 -3.33
CA TRP A 281 2.51 33.29 -3.67
C TRP A 281 2.93 34.43 -2.75
N ASN A 282 3.32 35.55 -3.32
CA ASN A 282 3.71 36.74 -2.59
C ASN A 282 3.03 37.99 -3.16
N ASN A 283 3.14 39.13 -2.48
CA ASN A 283 2.52 40.39 -2.88
C ASN A 283 2.95 40.84 -4.30
N THR A 284 4.20 40.61 -4.70
CA THR A 284 4.67 40.95 -6.04
C THR A 284 3.93 40.19 -7.12
N VAL A 285 3.75 38.88 -6.94
CA VAL A 285 2.99 38.03 -7.87
C VAL A 285 1.52 38.45 -7.93
N ASP A 286 0.92 38.80 -6.79
CA ASP A 286 -0.49 39.21 -6.71
C ASP A 286 -0.74 40.50 -7.49
N VAL A 287 0.13 41.52 -7.36
CA VAL A 287 0.05 42.79 -8.09
C VAL A 287 0.16 42.57 -9.60
N ILE A 288 1.15 41.79 -10.04
CA ILE A 288 1.41 41.55 -11.46
C ILE A 288 0.28 40.73 -12.11
N VAL A 289 -0.29 39.76 -11.39
CA VAL A 289 -1.44 38.96 -11.87
C VAL A 289 -2.71 39.82 -11.95
N LYS A 290 -2.95 40.71 -11.00
CA LYS A 290 -4.05 41.68 -11.05
C LYS A 290 -3.94 42.62 -12.24
N GLU A 291 -2.74 43.15 -12.53
CA GLU A 291 -2.47 44.03 -13.67
C GLU A 291 -2.68 43.29 -15.01
N LYS A 292 -2.17 42.06 -15.15
CA LYS A 292 -2.43 41.20 -16.32
C LYS A 292 -3.94 41.02 -16.53
N ARG A 293 -4.75 40.81 -15.46
CA ARG A 293 -6.19 40.65 -15.55
C ARG A 293 -6.87 41.97 -15.97
N ARG A 294 -6.39 43.11 -15.48
CA ARG A 294 -6.88 44.45 -15.87
C ARG A 294 -6.67 44.71 -17.36
N LEU A 295 -5.44 44.50 -17.85
CA LEU A 295 -5.09 44.72 -19.26
C LEU A 295 -5.80 43.74 -20.20
N TRP A 296 -6.06 42.50 -19.75
CA TRP A 296 -6.89 41.56 -20.51
C TRP A 296 -8.32 42.05 -20.70
N LYS A 297 -8.94 42.64 -19.64
CA LYS A 297 -10.28 43.22 -19.73
C LYS A 297 -10.30 44.42 -20.70
N VAL A 298 -9.24 45.26 -20.68
CA VAL A 298 -9.12 46.42 -21.60
C VAL A 298 -9.01 45.90 -23.04
N TRP A 299 -8.17 44.94 -23.34
CA TRP A 299 -8.07 44.35 -24.66
C TRP A 299 -9.39 43.74 -25.14
N LYS A 300 -10.10 43.02 -24.31
CA LYS A 300 -11.41 42.42 -24.65
C LYS A 300 -12.51 43.45 -24.90
N LYS A 301 -12.37 44.69 -24.44
CA LYS A 301 -13.29 45.83 -24.71
C LYS A 301 -12.87 46.64 -25.94
N GLY A 302 -11.94 46.12 -26.80
CA GLY A 302 -11.48 46.80 -28.00
C GLY A 302 -10.14 47.56 -27.85
N GLY A 303 -9.46 47.48 -26.70
CA GLY A 303 -8.13 48.08 -26.53
C GLY A 303 -7.01 47.30 -27.24
N GLN A 304 -5.80 47.88 -27.21
CA GLN A 304 -4.60 47.28 -27.82
C GLN A 304 -4.22 45.96 -27.14
N LYS A 305 -3.74 44.97 -27.92
CA LYS A 305 -3.39 43.59 -27.46
C LYS A 305 -1.99 43.53 -26.85
N GLU A 306 -1.05 44.36 -27.32
CA GLU A 306 0.36 44.36 -26.99
C GLU A 306 0.62 44.52 -25.49
N PRO A 307 -0.02 45.49 -24.76
CA PRO A 307 0.16 45.65 -23.32
C PRO A 307 -0.23 44.41 -22.52
N TYR A 308 -1.27 43.70 -22.97
CA TYR A 308 -1.69 42.43 -22.34
C TYR A 308 -0.64 41.31 -22.57
N LEU A 309 -0.09 41.21 -23.79
CA LEU A 309 0.94 40.20 -24.09
C LEU A 309 2.22 40.42 -23.26
N GLU A 310 2.61 41.67 -23.09
CA GLU A 310 3.74 42.03 -22.23
C GLU A 310 3.48 41.71 -20.77
N ALA A 311 2.32 42.09 -20.24
CA ALA A 311 1.91 41.73 -18.87
C ALA A 311 1.79 40.22 -18.66
N LYS A 312 1.34 39.45 -19.67
CA LYS A 312 1.29 37.99 -19.66
C LYS A 312 2.71 37.38 -19.55
N ARG A 313 3.68 37.90 -20.31
CA ARG A 313 5.10 37.47 -20.24
C ARG A 313 5.70 37.77 -18.87
N ARG A 314 5.49 38.99 -18.37
CA ARG A 314 5.97 39.43 -17.05
C ARG A 314 5.37 38.60 -15.92
N ALA A 315 4.07 38.33 -15.94
CA ALA A 315 3.40 37.47 -14.95
C ALA A 315 3.96 36.03 -14.97
N LYS A 316 4.20 35.47 -16.18
CA LYS A 316 4.79 34.14 -16.33
C LYS A 316 6.21 34.07 -15.72
N PHE A 317 7.02 35.10 -15.93
CA PHE A 317 8.40 35.19 -15.42
C PHE A 317 8.41 35.33 -13.89
N GLU A 318 7.61 36.23 -13.30
CA GLU A 318 7.60 36.45 -11.83
C GLU A 318 7.00 35.29 -11.08
N VAL A 319 5.99 34.61 -11.61
CA VAL A 319 5.48 33.34 -11.05
C VAL A 319 6.56 32.26 -11.05
N TYR A 320 7.34 32.15 -12.15
CA TYR A 320 8.45 31.20 -12.19
C TYR A 320 9.52 31.53 -11.15
N ARG A 321 9.90 32.83 -11.02
CA ARG A 321 10.89 33.35 -10.07
C ARG A 321 10.46 33.10 -8.61
N ALA A 322 9.20 33.42 -8.28
CA ALA A 322 8.64 33.20 -6.94
C ALA A 322 8.61 31.71 -6.57
N LYS A 323 8.18 30.85 -7.50
CA LYS A 323 8.19 29.40 -7.32
C LYS A 323 9.61 28.86 -7.09
N LYS A 324 10.58 29.35 -7.87
CA LYS A 324 11.98 28.95 -7.74
C LYS A 324 12.55 29.37 -6.39
N ALA A 325 12.38 30.62 -5.99
CA ALA A 325 12.88 31.15 -4.71
C ALA A 325 12.27 30.41 -3.50
N ALA A 326 10.97 30.23 -3.48
CA ALA A 326 10.30 29.52 -2.40
C ALA A 326 10.66 28.01 -2.37
N SER A 327 10.93 27.40 -3.53
CA SER A 327 11.45 26.03 -3.62
C SER A 327 12.87 25.95 -3.05
N GLU A 328 13.74 26.89 -3.40
CA GLU A 328 15.11 26.95 -2.90
C GLU A 328 15.14 27.13 -1.38
N GLU A 329 14.36 28.04 -0.84
CA GLU A 329 14.22 28.24 0.60
C GLU A 329 13.74 26.97 1.32
N ARG A 330 12.71 26.30 0.79
CA ARG A 330 12.17 25.04 1.33
C ARG A 330 13.21 23.92 1.34
N PHE A 331 14.14 23.91 0.36
CA PHE A 331 15.13 22.84 0.21
C PHE A 331 16.52 23.19 0.78
N ASN A 332 16.87 24.46 0.97
CA ASN A 332 18.14 24.86 1.57
C ASN A 332 18.33 24.29 2.98
N ASN A 333 17.25 24.18 3.75
CA ASN A 333 17.26 23.59 5.08
C ASN A 333 17.39 22.05 5.11
N LEU A 334 17.42 21.36 3.94
CA LEU A 334 17.46 19.89 3.87
C LEU A 334 18.87 19.31 3.65
N ASN A 335 19.88 20.17 3.51
CA ASN A 335 21.26 19.75 3.20
C ASN A 335 22.06 19.32 4.44
N ASP A 336 21.61 19.65 5.65
CA ASP A 336 22.27 19.27 6.91
C ASP A 336 22.06 17.79 7.24
N ARG A 337 23.09 17.15 7.82
CA ARG A 337 23.06 15.74 8.22
C ARG A 337 21.94 15.44 9.24
N ASP A 338 21.70 16.36 10.15
CA ASP A 338 20.75 16.17 11.26
C ASP A 338 19.28 16.35 10.84
N LYS A 339 19.04 16.90 9.64
CA LYS A 339 17.70 17.20 9.13
C LYS A 339 17.16 16.14 8.13
N LEU A 340 17.77 14.95 8.05
CA LEU A 340 17.31 13.87 7.15
C LEU A 340 15.83 13.49 7.39
N ASN A 341 15.37 13.60 8.65
CA ASN A 341 13.96 13.38 9.00
C ASN A 341 13.02 14.34 8.27
N HIS A 342 13.44 15.59 8.00
CA HIS A 342 12.64 16.56 7.24
C HIS A 342 12.49 16.14 5.77
N VAL A 343 13.53 15.53 5.17
CA VAL A 343 13.45 14.99 3.79
C VAL A 343 12.40 13.87 3.72
N PHE A 344 12.37 12.98 4.71
CA PHE A 344 11.37 11.92 4.78
C PHE A 344 9.96 12.44 5.09
N GLN A 345 9.84 13.48 5.91
CA GLN A 345 8.56 14.16 6.15
C GLN A 345 8.04 14.79 4.85
N LEU A 346 8.90 15.48 4.10
CA LEU A 346 8.56 16.04 2.80
C LEU A 346 8.16 14.94 1.80
N ALA A 347 8.90 13.82 1.77
CA ALA A 347 8.57 12.67 0.94
C ALA A 347 7.20 12.09 1.28
N ARG A 348 6.86 11.97 2.57
CA ARG A 348 5.53 11.54 3.02
C ARG A 348 4.44 12.52 2.61
N LYS A 349 4.69 13.83 2.75
CA LYS A 349 3.75 14.88 2.33
C LYS A 349 3.48 14.81 0.83
N LEU A 350 4.54 14.72 0.01
CA LEU A 350 4.42 14.55 -1.45
C LEU A 350 3.69 13.24 -1.82
N LYS A 351 3.91 12.16 -1.06
CA LYS A 351 3.16 10.91 -1.27
C LYS A 351 1.67 11.11 -1.00
N THR A 352 1.30 11.78 0.09
CA THR A 352 -0.10 12.06 0.44
C THR A 352 -0.75 12.99 -0.57
N GLU A 353 -0.03 14.01 -1.05
CA GLU A 353 -0.49 14.93 -2.10
C GLU A 353 -0.74 14.21 -3.44
N ASN A 354 0.03 13.15 -3.73
CA ASN A 354 -0.12 12.32 -4.93
C ASN A 354 -1.13 11.17 -4.79
N GLN A 355 -1.68 10.91 -3.61
CA GLN A 355 -2.76 9.92 -3.46
C GLN A 355 -4.04 10.42 -4.13
N ASP A 356 -4.69 9.57 -4.95
CA ASP A 356 -5.93 9.93 -5.62
C ASP A 356 -7.06 10.20 -4.62
N ILE A 357 -7.11 9.42 -3.53
CA ILE A 357 -8.13 9.51 -2.50
C ILE A 357 -7.46 9.79 -1.15
N VAL A 358 -7.92 10.81 -0.44
CA VAL A 358 -7.45 11.18 0.89
C VAL A 358 -8.61 11.11 1.88
N GLY A 359 -8.54 10.17 2.84
CA GLY A 359 -9.51 10.02 3.92
C GLY A 359 -10.78 9.23 3.57
N GLU A 360 -11.60 9.00 4.59
CA GLU A 360 -12.92 8.36 4.48
C GLU A 360 -13.95 9.39 4.05
N LYS A 361 -14.65 9.16 2.95
CA LYS A 361 -15.52 10.18 2.41
C LYS A 361 -16.98 9.76 2.32
N CYS A 362 -17.22 8.57 1.83
CA CYS A 362 -18.54 7.96 1.73
C CYS A 362 -18.39 6.47 1.92
N ILE A 363 -19.38 5.83 2.47
CA ILE A 363 -19.48 4.37 2.61
C ILE A 363 -20.89 3.92 2.25
N ARG A 364 -21.02 2.67 1.85
CA ARG A 364 -22.29 2.05 1.57
C ARG A 364 -22.83 1.38 2.83
N ASP A 365 -24.09 1.64 3.16
CA ASP A 365 -24.79 0.97 4.25
C ASP A 365 -25.20 -0.46 3.86
N LYS A 366 -25.79 -1.21 4.79
CA LYS A 366 -26.26 -2.57 4.57
C LYS A 366 -27.40 -2.68 3.54
N ASN A 367 -28.08 -1.59 3.23
CA ASN A 367 -29.19 -1.52 2.27
C ASN A 367 -28.71 -1.07 0.88
N GLY A 368 -27.40 -0.87 0.69
CA GLY A 368 -26.82 -0.39 -0.56
C GLY A 368 -26.78 1.13 -0.71
N ASN A 369 -27.37 1.90 0.24
CA ASN A 369 -27.40 3.36 0.18
C ASN A 369 -26.04 3.96 0.56
N ILE A 370 -25.74 5.14 0.04
CA ILE A 370 -24.49 5.83 0.31
C ILE A 370 -24.65 6.80 1.47
N ALA A 371 -23.95 6.51 2.56
CA ALA A 371 -23.81 7.41 3.69
C ALA A 371 -22.81 8.52 3.35
N TYR A 372 -23.28 9.77 3.30
CA TYR A 372 -22.50 10.93 2.86
C TYR A 372 -22.27 11.97 3.96
N ASP A 373 -23.22 12.15 4.87
CA ASP A 373 -23.08 13.04 6.03
C ASP A 373 -22.39 12.33 7.20
N ASP A 374 -21.84 13.12 8.14
CA ASP A 374 -21.05 12.55 9.24
C ASP A 374 -21.90 11.64 10.14
N LYS A 375 -23.21 11.91 10.31
CA LYS A 375 -24.09 11.12 11.16
C LYS A 375 -24.34 9.75 10.51
N SER A 376 -24.83 9.73 9.27
CA SER A 376 -25.09 8.47 8.55
C SER A 376 -23.82 7.61 8.38
N LYS A 377 -22.64 8.24 8.17
CA LYS A 377 -21.36 7.51 8.16
C LYS A 377 -21.02 6.90 9.51
N LEU A 378 -21.19 7.66 10.61
CA LEU A 378 -20.93 7.16 11.96
C LEU A 378 -21.86 6.00 12.31
N ASP A 379 -23.15 6.09 11.93
CA ASP A 379 -24.12 5.02 12.15
C ASP A 379 -23.80 3.78 11.34
N THR A 380 -23.43 3.93 10.06
CA THR A 380 -23.00 2.82 9.20
C THR A 380 -21.76 2.11 9.74
N TRP A 381 -20.75 2.88 10.16
CA TRP A 381 -19.54 2.32 10.77
C TRP A 381 -19.79 1.66 12.11
N LYS A 382 -20.66 2.25 12.96
CA LYS A 382 -21.07 1.63 14.21
C LYS A 382 -21.68 0.27 13.94
N GLN A 383 -22.71 0.18 13.07
CA GLN A 383 -23.35 -1.08 12.70
C GLN A 383 -22.36 -2.11 12.15
N HIS A 384 -21.40 -1.68 11.33
CA HIS A 384 -20.39 -2.58 10.78
C HIS A 384 -19.48 -3.17 11.88
N TYR A 385 -18.91 -2.31 12.75
CA TYR A 385 -18.01 -2.79 13.80
C TYR A 385 -18.74 -3.50 14.94
N GLU A 386 -19.94 -3.07 15.30
CA GLU A 386 -20.78 -3.73 16.29
C GLU A 386 -21.11 -5.17 15.86
N LYS A 387 -21.50 -5.37 14.60
CA LYS A 387 -21.69 -6.72 14.04
C LYS A 387 -20.38 -7.52 14.00
N LEU A 388 -19.26 -6.88 13.58
CA LEU A 388 -17.97 -7.56 13.44
C LEU A 388 -17.41 -8.04 14.79
N LEU A 389 -17.50 -7.19 15.83
CA LEU A 389 -16.83 -7.38 17.13
C LEU A 389 -17.75 -8.01 18.21
N ASN A 390 -18.97 -8.43 17.80
CA ASN A 390 -19.92 -9.11 18.69
C ASN A 390 -20.50 -10.40 18.08
N SER A 391 -19.95 -10.87 16.94
CA SER A 391 -20.40 -12.14 16.34
C SER A 391 -19.21 -13.10 16.32
N GLU A 392 -19.36 -14.25 16.95
CA GLU A 392 -18.43 -15.37 16.86
C GLU A 392 -18.76 -16.24 15.64
N PHE A 393 -17.83 -17.02 15.18
CA PHE A 393 -18.12 -18.18 14.33
C PHE A 393 -18.70 -19.28 15.21
N GLU A 394 -19.47 -20.21 14.63
CA GLU A 394 -19.93 -21.40 15.33
C GLU A 394 -18.69 -22.22 15.75
N TRP A 395 -18.66 -22.65 17.01
CA TRP A 395 -17.63 -23.49 17.58
C TRP A 395 -18.17 -24.29 18.77
N GLU A 396 -17.50 -25.40 19.11
CA GLU A 396 -17.94 -26.33 20.12
C GLU A 396 -17.11 -26.14 21.39
N GLU A 397 -17.73 -25.58 22.42
CA GLU A 397 -17.02 -25.26 23.69
C GLU A 397 -16.50 -26.53 24.38
N ASP A 398 -17.26 -27.65 24.29
CA ASP A 398 -16.88 -28.93 24.88
C ASP A 398 -15.64 -29.57 24.26
N THR A 399 -15.15 -29.04 23.11
CA THR A 399 -13.93 -29.54 22.46
C THR A 399 -12.64 -28.96 23.08
N LEU A 400 -12.74 -27.97 23.96
CA LEU A 400 -11.60 -27.43 24.66
C LEU A 400 -11.16 -28.37 25.80
N PRO A 401 -9.92 -28.87 25.79
CA PRO A 401 -9.38 -29.62 26.91
C PRO A 401 -9.35 -28.76 28.18
N THR A 402 -9.45 -29.42 29.34
CA THR A 402 -9.31 -28.72 30.62
C THR A 402 -7.92 -28.08 30.71
N ALA A 403 -7.85 -26.82 31.14
CA ALA A 403 -6.59 -26.11 31.39
C ALA A 403 -6.63 -25.53 32.81
N ASP A 404 -5.93 -26.14 33.73
CA ASP A 404 -5.89 -25.73 35.11
C ASP A 404 -5.13 -24.42 35.28
N PRO A 405 -5.57 -23.51 36.18
CA PRO A 405 -4.84 -22.31 36.48
C PRO A 405 -3.45 -22.59 37.06
N VAL A 406 -2.43 -21.98 36.51
CA VAL A 406 -1.07 -22.05 37.07
C VAL A 406 -0.96 -21.08 38.26
N SER A 407 -0.76 -21.62 39.46
CA SER A 407 -0.61 -20.81 40.68
C SER A 407 0.80 -20.19 40.76
N GLY A 408 0.84 -18.91 41.07
CA GLY A 408 2.08 -18.15 41.33
C GLY A 408 1.75 -16.87 42.09
N PRO A 409 2.68 -16.35 42.92
CA PRO A 409 2.49 -15.07 43.60
C PRO A 409 2.50 -13.94 42.56
N ALA A 410 1.58 -12.96 42.70
CA ALA A 410 1.59 -11.80 41.83
C ALA A 410 2.91 -11.03 41.99
N LEU A 411 3.57 -10.75 40.90
CA LEU A 411 4.83 -10.00 40.89
C LEU A 411 4.55 -8.54 41.18
N GLU A 412 5.24 -7.97 42.20
CA GLU A 412 5.23 -6.54 42.42
C GLU A 412 6.05 -5.82 41.35
N ILE A 413 5.39 -4.94 40.62
CA ILE A 413 6.01 -4.17 39.52
C ILE A 413 6.88 -3.08 40.11
N SER A 414 8.16 -3.03 39.70
CA SER A 414 9.11 -2.02 40.11
C SER A 414 9.01 -0.72 39.29
N GLN A 415 9.50 0.39 39.88
CA GLN A 415 9.60 1.66 39.18
C GLN A 415 10.47 1.59 37.91
N ASP A 416 11.52 0.78 37.91
CA ASP A 416 12.42 0.57 36.77
C ASP A 416 11.69 -0.07 35.60
N MET A 417 10.79 -1.03 35.86
CA MET A 417 9.97 -1.66 34.79
C MET A 417 9.03 -0.64 34.16
N VAL A 418 8.40 0.22 34.96
CA VAL A 418 7.51 1.29 34.49
C VAL A 418 8.29 2.32 33.66
N CYS A 419 9.44 2.76 34.16
CA CYS A 419 10.33 3.71 33.49
C CYS A 419 10.81 3.16 32.15
N SER A 420 11.25 1.90 32.12
CA SER A 420 11.64 1.21 30.88
C SER A 420 10.50 1.14 29.86
N ALA A 421 9.28 0.82 30.30
CA ALA A 421 8.09 0.76 29.44
C ALA A 421 7.74 2.14 28.85
N ILE A 422 7.80 3.24 29.66
CA ILE A 422 7.60 4.61 29.17
C ILE A 422 8.65 4.97 28.11
N ASN A 423 9.92 4.68 28.37
CA ASN A 423 11.02 5.01 27.44
C ASN A 423 10.90 4.28 26.10
N GLN A 424 10.40 3.06 26.08
CA GLN A 424 10.17 2.28 24.87
C GLN A 424 8.98 2.78 24.04
N MET A 425 8.09 3.62 24.57
CA MET A 425 6.96 4.15 23.82
C MET A 425 7.42 5.10 22.70
N LYS A 426 6.80 4.95 21.53
CA LYS A 426 7.11 5.78 20.34
C LYS A 426 6.33 7.09 20.39
N SER A 427 7.06 8.23 20.26
CA SER A 427 6.46 9.56 20.10
C SER A 427 5.71 9.72 18.76
N GLY A 428 4.81 10.69 18.66
CA GLY A 428 4.02 10.97 17.44
C GLY A 428 2.85 10.01 17.22
N LYS A 429 2.38 9.34 18.27
CA LYS A 429 1.19 8.48 18.23
C LYS A 429 -0.06 9.25 18.65
N ALA A 430 -1.23 8.82 18.13
CA ALA A 430 -2.51 9.39 18.53
C ALA A 430 -2.84 9.03 19.98
N ALA A 431 -3.49 9.97 20.67
CA ALA A 431 -4.00 9.77 22.02
C ALA A 431 -5.17 8.78 22.04
N GLY A 432 -5.36 8.13 23.17
CA GLY A 432 -6.56 7.41 23.54
C GLY A 432 -7.69 8.35 24.03
N PRO A 433 -8.71 7.81 24.72
CA PRO A 433 -9.85 8.58 25.21
C PRO A 433 -9.49 9.73 26.14
N SER A 434 -8.51 9.57 27.05
CA SER A 434 -8.07 10.64 27.98
C SER A 434 -7.41 11.82 27.26
N GLY A 435 -6.83 11.62 26.09
CA GLY A 435 -6.07 12.64 25.39
C GLY A 435 -4.60 12.73 25.82
N ILE A 436 -4.12 11.84 26.70
CA ILE A 436 -2.71 11.72 27.08
C ILE A 436 -1.91 11.10 25.94
N VAL A 437 -0.71 11.62 25.70
CA VAL A 437 0.22 11.13 24.66
C VAL A 437 1.57 10.73 25.27
N PRO A 438 2.33 9.83 24.62
CA PRO A 438 3.64 9.39 25.11
C PRO A 438 4.62 10.53 25.40
N GLU A 439 4.53 11.65 24.68
CA GLU A 439 5.37 12.81 24.87
C GLU A 439 5.14 13.48 26.21
N MET A 440 3.89 13.52 26.70
CA MET A 440 3.57 14.07 28.04
C MET A 440 4.22 13.21 29.13
N LEU A 441 4.05 11.87 29.05
CA LEU A 441 4.60 10.92 30.01
C LEU A 441 6.14 10.98 30.09
N LYS A 442 6.79 11.09 28.93
CA LYS A 442 8.25 11.21 28.85
C LYS A 442 8.78 12.53 29.39
N ALA A 443 8.00 13.61 29.28
CA ALA A 443 8.40 14.94 29.78
C ALA A 443 8.28 15.08 31.30
N CYS A 444 7.49 14.22 31.96
CA CYS A 444 7.31 14.24 33.41
C CYS A 444 7.55 12.86 34.07
N SER A 445 8.38 12.01 33.46
CA SER A 445 8.59 10.63 33.90
C SER A 445 8.99 10.52 35.36
N ASP A 446 9.93 11.35 35.82
CA ASP A 446 10.50 11.29 37.19
C ASP A 446 9.44 11.49 38.26
N ASN A 447 8.46 12.37 38.00
CA ASN A 447 7.38 12.68 38.94
C ASN A 447 6.21 11.70 38.87
N ILE A 448 5.92 11.12 37.69
CA ILE A 448 4.75 10.23 37.54
C ILE A 448 5.06 8.76 37.81
N VAL A 449 6.31 8.31 37.67
CA VAL A 449 6.68 6.90 37.80
C VAL A 449 6.26 6.31 39.16
N PRO A 450 6.48 6.93 40.29
CA PRO A 450 6.04 6.36 41.59
C PRO A 450 4.52 6.16 41.66
N ARG A 451 3.74 7.16 41.23
CA ARG A 451 2.26 7.10 41.24
C ARG A 451 1.71 6.11 40.23
N LEU A 452 2.35 6.03 39.04
CA LEU A 452 1.96 5.06 38.02
C LEU A 452 2.29 3.63 38.45
N THR A 453 3.43 3.42 39.15
CA THR A 453 3.79 2.11 39.68
C THR A 453 2.77 1.67 40.74
N HIS A 454 2.36 2.57 41.63
CA HIS A 454 1.29 2.30 42.61
C HIS A 454 -0.02 1.89 41.87
N LEU A 455 -0.48 2.68 40.90
CA LEU A 455 -1.69 2.36 40.13
C LEU A 455 -1.60 1.00 39.40
N VAL A 456 -0.45 0.65 38.81
CA VAL A 456 -0.25 -0.63 38.13
C VAL A 456 -0.34 -1.80 39.12
N ASN A 457 0.29 -1.66 40.32
CA ASN A 457 0.23 -2.67 41.37
C ASN A 457 -1.19 -2.81 41.96
N LEU A 458 -1.96 -1.72 42.09
CA LEU A 458 -3.37 -1.78 42.42
C LEU A 458 -4.18 -2.59 41.41
N VAL A 459 -3.98 -2.31 40.12
CA VAL A 459 -4.66 -3.05 39.04
C VAL A 459 -4.39 -4.57 39.09
N ILE A 460 -3.14 -4.94 39.38
CA ILE A 460 -2.73 -6.35 39.53
C ILE A 460 -3.34 -6.99 40.77
N ARG A 461 -3.28 -6.27 41.93
CA ARG A 461 -3.81 -6.72 43.21
C ARG A 461 -5.33 -6.97 43.13
N ASP A 462 -6.06 -5.99 42.61
CA ASP A 462 -7.51 -5.98 42.63
C ASP A 462 -8.14 -6.71 41.44
N GLY A 463 -7.34 -7.05 40.42
CA GLY A 463 -7.81 -7.66 39.18
C GLY A 463 -8.81 -6.77 38.42
N LYS A 464 -8.70 -5.45 38.55
CA LYS A 464 -9.59 -4.46 37.92
C LYS A 464 -8.78 -3.33 37.29
N VAL A 465 -9.20 -2.89 36.11
CA VAL A 465 -8.64 -1.69 35.47
C VAL A 465 -9.54 -0.49 35.73
N PRO A 466 -9.01 0.76 35.66
CA PRO A 466 -9.87 1.95 35.71
C PRO A 466 -10.99 1.87 34.65
N ASP A 467 -12.22 2.25 35.00
CA ASP A 467 -13.40 2.15 34.12
C ASP A 467 -13.20 2.90 32.79
N GLU A 468 -12.49 4.01 32.79
CA GLU A 468 -12.18 4.74 31.58
C GLU A 468 -11.27 3.98 30.61
N TRP A 469 -10.47 3.01 31.07
CA TRP A 469 -9.59 2.22 30.21
C TRP A 469 -10.37 1.21 29.36
N ASN A 470 -11.60 0.88 29.75
CA ASN A 470 -12.51 0.06 28.95
C ASN A 470 -13.00 0.80 27.69
N ASN A 471 -12.87 2.12 27.65
CA ASN A 471 -13.27 2.92 26.48
C ASN A 471 -12.19 2.96 25.41
N SER A 472 -12.61 2.91 24.16
CA SER A 472 -11.68 3.05 23.00
C SER A 472 -12.32 3.78 21.82
N TYR A 473 -11.47 4.35 20.95
CA TYR A 473 -11.92 4.92 19.68
C TYR A 473 -11.48 4.04 18.51
N ILE A 474 -12.39 3.76 17.57
CA ILE A 474 -12.07 3.05 16.33
C ILE A 474 -11.90 4.06 15.20
N ILE A 475 -10.76 3.96 14.51
CA ILE A 475 -10.48 4.70 13.28
C ILE A 475 -10.40 3.69 12.14
N SER A 476 -11.22 3.89 11.10
CA SER A 476 -11.22 3.06 9.89
C SER A 476 -10.08 3.47 8.96
N LEU A 477 -9.22 2.53 8.58
CA LEU A 477 -8.10 2.73 7.66
C LEU A 477 -8.31 1.92 6.38
N TYR A 478 -8.43 2.61 5.23
CA TYR A 478 -8.59 1.95 3.94
C TYR A 478 -7.36 1.07 3.59
N LYS A 479 -7.61 -0.19 3.21
CA LYS A 479 -6.56 -1.17 2.85
C LYS A 479 -5.85 -0.86 1.53
N GLY A 480 -6.37 0.13 0.74
CA GLY A 480 -5.83 0.49 -0.57
C GLY A 480 -6.15 -0.52 -1.67
N LYS A 481 -7.10 -1.43 -1.44
CA LYS A 481 -7.59 -2.45 -2.38
C LYS A 481 -9.11 -2.58 -2.26
N GLY A 482 -9.78 -2.94 -3.37
CA GLY A 482 -11.24 -3.06 -3.42
C GLY A 482 -11.96 -1.72 -3.54
N ASP A 483 -13.30 -1.73 -3.52
CA ASP A 483 -14.10 -0.51 -3.56
C ASP A 483 -14.00 0.24 -2.22
N SER A 484 -13.68 1.52 -2.27
CA SER A 484 -13.58 2.39 -1.09
C SER A 484 -14.93 2.69 -0.43
N LEU A 485 -16.04 2.33 -1.06
CA LEU A 485 -17.38 2.44 -0.49
C LEU A 485 -17.74 1.27 0.43
N GLU A 486 -17.02 0.15 0.37
CA GLU A 486 -17.30 -1.05 1.14
C GLU A 486 -16.53 -1.06 2.47
N CYS A 487 -17.27 -1.13 3.60
CA CYS A 487 -16.70 -1.17 4.94
C CYS A 487 -15.70 -2.33 5.13
N GLY A 488 -15.91 -3.48 4.49
CA GLY A 488 -15.02 -4.65 4.54
C GLY A 488 -13.60 -4.40 4.02
N ASN A 489 -13.40 -3.35 3.20
CA ASN A 489 -12.11 -2.97 2.64
C ASN A 489 -11.29 -2.03 3.56
N TYR A 490 -11.74 -1.86 4.81
CA TYR A 490 -11.05 -1.09 5.84
C TYR A 490 -10.57 -1.97 6.98
N ARG A 491 -9.62 -1.44 7.76
CA ARG A 491 -9.18 -1.99 9.05
C ARG A 491 -9.59 -1.04 10.15
N GLY A 492 -10.20 -1.59 11.22
CA GLY A 492 -10.50 -0.83 12.44
C GLY A 492 -9.28 -0.78 13.35
N LEU A 493 -8.65 0.38 13.50
CA LEU A 493 -7.58 0.59 14.47
C LEU A 493 -8.19 1.13 15.76
N LYS A 494 -8.06 0.41 16.88
CA LYS A 494 -8.48 0.86 18.21
C LYS A 494 -7.43 1.79 18.82
N LEU A 495 -7.84 2.96 19.24
CA LEU A 495 -7.04 3.88 20.05
C LEU A 495 -7.38 3.63 21.53
N LEU A 496 -6.57 2.81 22.17
CA LEU A 496 -6.64 2.47 23.58
C LEU A 496 -5.91 3.52 24.41
N GLU A 497 -6.17 3.52 25.72
CA GLU A 497 -5.50 4.39 26.68
C GLU A 497 -3.98 4.16 26.67
N VAL A 498 -3.22 5.26 26.79
CA VAL A 498 -1.74 5.19 26.68
C VAL A 498 -1.12 4.53 27.91
N LEU A 499 -1.70 4.75 29.09
CA LEU A 499 -1.21 4.15 30.34
C LEU A 499 -1.51 2.65 30.38
N GLN A 500 -2.67 2.22 29.86
CA GLN A 500 -2.95 0.79 29.67
C GLN A 500 -1.87 0.10 28.82
N LYS A 501 -1.37 0.77 27.77
CA LYS A 501 -0.29 0.23 26.94
C LYS A 501 1.05 0.09 27.68
N ILE A 502 1.27 0.84 28.75
CA ILE A 502 2.44 0.66 29.63
C ILE A 502 2.29 -0.66 30.39
N LEU A 503 1.14 -0.89 31.03
CA LEU A 503 0.84 -2.16 31.69
C LEU A 503 0.93 -3.35 30.71
N GLU A 504 0.29 -3.25 29.52
CA GLU A 504 0.39 -4.27 28.47
C GLU A 504 1.84 -4.61 28.11
N ARG A 505 2.73 -3.61 28.06
CA ARG A 505 4.16 -3.81 27.75
C ARG A 505 4.91 -4.52 28.86
N ILE A 506 4.60 -4.22 30.09
CA ILE A 506 5.18 -4.90 31.25
C ILE A 506 4.73 -6.37 31.25
N LEU A 507 3.42 -6.62 31.11
CA LEU A 507 2.89 -7.99 31.02
C LEU A 507 3.44 -8.75 29.80
N GLU A 508 3.60 -8.09 28.62
CA GLU A 508 4.23 -8.73 27.45
C GLU A 508 5.63 -9.26 27.77
N SER A 509 6.43 -8.47 28.51
CA SER A 509 7.79 -8.89 28.91
C SER A 509 7.75 -10.12 29.83
N ILE A 510 6.90 -10.08 30.85
CA ILE A 510 6.77 -11.16 31.86
C ILE A 510 6.24 -12.46 31.20
N ILE A 511 5.18 -12.37 30.39
CA ILE A 511 4.61 -13.53 29.68
C ILE A 511 5.67 -14.20 28.79
N ARG A 512 6.47 -13.40 28.08
CA ARG A 512 7.52 -13.97 27.19
C ARG A 512 8.62 -14.72 27.93
N GLU A 513 8.83 -14.47 29.19
CA GLU A 513 9.78 -15.21 30.03
C GLU A 513 9.20 -16.52 30.55
N GLN A 514 7.86 -16.64 30.63
CA GLN A 514 7.17 -17.82 31.14
C GLN A 514 6.83 -18.86 30.07
N ILE A 515 6.69 -18.46 28.81
CA ILE A 515 6.16 -19.32 27.73
C ILE A 515 7.21 -19.73 26.70
N ASP A 516 7.08 -20.94 26.18
CA ASP A 516 7.82 -21.40 25.01
C ASP A 516 6.88 -21.53 23.80
N ILE A 517 7.27 -20.92 22.69
CA ILE A 517 6.54 -20.92 21.42
C ILE A 517 7.36 -21.66 20.37
N ASP A 518 6.71 -22.59 19.66
CA ASP A 518 7.38 -23.42 18.66
C ASP A 518 8.11 -22.59 17.58
N SER A 519 9.20 -23.14 17.10
CA SER A 519 10.05 -22.54 16.08
C SER A 519 9.38 -22.33 14.73
N MET A 520 8.23 -22.96 14.46
CA MET A 520 7.43 -22.69 13.25
C MET A 520 6.82 -21.29 13.23
N GLN A 521 6.60 -20.67 14.42
CA GLN A 521 6.08 -19.33 14.52
C GLN A 521 7.20 -18.27 14.36
N CYS A 522 7.18 -17.53 13.26
CA CYS A 522 8.12 -16.45 12.98
C CYS A 522 7.54 -15.06 13.26
N GLY A 523 6.20 -14.93 13.29
CA GLY A 523 5.51 -13.65 13.50
C GLY A 523 5.52 -13.22 14.95
N PHE A 524 5.80 -11.93 15.20
CA PHE A 524 5.82 -11.31 16.54
C PHE A 524 6.80 -11.92 17.56
N MET A 525 7.75 -12.73 17.08
CA MET A 525 8.78 -13.34 17.90
C MET A 525 10.04 -12.48 17.95
N PRO A 526 10.69 -12.32 19.14
CA PRO A 526 11.95 -11.60 19.27
C PRO A 526 13.05 -12.20 18.37
N GLY A 527 13.77 -11.34 17.64
CA GLY A 527 14.86 -11.77 16.77
C GLY A 527 14.45 -12.46 15.47
N ARG A 528 13.16 -12.71 15.25
CA ARG A 528 12.63 -13.31 14.02
C ARG A 528 11.84 -12.28 13.19
N GLY A 529 11.72 -12.54 11.90
CA GLY A 529 10.98 -11.68 10.97
C GLY A 529 10.59 -12.42 9.68
N THR A 530 10.00 -11.70 8.74
CA THR A 530 9.56 -12.27 7.45
C THR A 530 10.66 -13.00 6.70
N THR A 531 11.92 -12.57 6.86
CA THR A 531 13.09 -13.20 6.22
C THR A 531 13.30 -14.64 6.66
N ASN A 532 12.98 -14.99 7.92
CA ASN A 532 13.15 -16.32 8.49
C ASN A 532 12.24 -17.32 7.76
N ALA A 533 10.93 -17.04 7.74
CA ALA A 533 9.95 -17.90 7.07
C ALA A 533 10.20 -18.00 5.54
N ILE A 534 10.48 -16.86 4.89
CA ILE A 534 10.84 -16.85 3.46
C ILE A 534 12.08 -17.70 3.18
N PHE A 535 13.10 -17.64 4.05
CA PHE A 535 14.34 -18.38 3.90
C PHE A 535 14.09 -19.89 3.97
N ILE A 536 13.37 -20.38 4.99
CA ILE A 536 13.04 -21.80 5.14
C ILE A 536 12.26 -22.28 3.91
N LEU A 537 11.20 -21.57 3.51
CA LEU A 537 10.38 -21.92 2.36
C LEU A 537 11.21 -22.03 1.06
N ARG A 538 12.09 -21.06 0.80
CA ARG A 538 12.96 -21.06 -0.38
C ARG A 538 14.00 -22.18 -0.33
N GLN A 539 14.55 -22.50 0.84
CA GLN A 539 15.50 -23.61 0.99
C GLN A 539 14.82 -24.95 0.79
N MET A 540 13.58 -25.15 1.30
CA MET A 540 12.79 -26.34 0.99
C MET A 540 12.59 -26.49 -0.52
N GLN A 541 12.09 -25.46 -1.19
CA GLN A 541 11.87 -25.46 -2.64
C GLN A 541 13.17 -25.73 -3.41
N GLU A 542 14.30 -25.11 -3.04
CA GLU A 542 15.62 -25.29 -3.67
C GLU A 542 16.08 -26.75 -3.58
N LYS A 543 15.94 -27.36 -2.41
CA LYS A 543 16.41 -28.74 -2.16
C LYS A 543 15.58 -29.79 -2.87
N TYR A 544 14.24 -29.67 -2.83
CA TYR A 544 13.33 -30.63 -3.50
C TYR A 544 13.44 -30.53 -5.02
N LEU A 545 13.30 -29.35 -5.58
CA LEU A 545 13.45 -29.16 -7.02
C LEU A 545 14.85 -29.51 -7.54
N GLY A 546 15.90 -29.34 -6.72
CA GLY A 546 17.26 -29.76 -7.04
C GLY A 546 17.39 -31.27 -7.20
N LYS A 547 16.58 -32.07 -6.51
CA LYS A 547 16.48 -33.51 -6.59
C LYS A 547 15.38 -34.01 -7.54
N ARG A 548 14.75 -33.14 -8.28
CA ARG A 548 13.60 -33.38 -9.19
C ARG A 548 12.38 -33.98 -8.46
N LYS A 549 12.23 -33.71 -7.19
CA LYS A 549 11.04 -34.06 -6.42
C LYS A 549 10.05 -32.90 -6.46
N ASP A 550 8.78 -33.21 -6.63
CA ASP A 550 7.70 -32.25 -6.54
C ASP A 550 7.55 -31.79 -5.08
N LEU A 551 7.01 -30.59 -4.90
CA LEU A 551 6.69 -30.02 -3.60
C LEU A 551 5.42 -29.21 -3.70
N PHE A 552 4.54 -29.32 -2.72
CA PHE A 552 3.26 -28.64 -2.70
C PHE A 552 3.22 -27.66 -1.55
N PHE A 553 2.68 -26.45 -1.80
CA PHE A 553 2.45 -25.42 -0.80
C PHE A 553 0.96 -25.07 -0.74
N ALA A 554 0.39 -24.94 0.46
CA ALA A 554 -0.88 -24.29 0.68
C ALA A 554 -0.63 -23.02 1.49
N PHE A 555 -1.00 -21.86 0.92
CA PHE A 555 -0.98 -20.57 1.60
C PHE A 555 -2.38 -20.32 2.15
N VAL A 556 -2.53 -20.45 3.46
CA VAL A 556 -3.81 -20.43 4.17
C VAL A 556 -4.07 -19.03 4.72
N ASP A 557 -5.23 -18.45 4.40
CA ASP A 557 -5.72 -17.16 4.91
C ASP A 557 -6.84 -17.41 5.94
N LEU A 558 -6.74 -16.78 7.10
CA LEU A 558 -7.77 -16.85 8.13
C LEU A 558 -8.75 -15.68 8.03
N GLU A 559 -10.05 -15.95 8.25
CA GLU A 559 -11.08 -14.90 8.18
C GLU A 559 -11.06 -13.99 9.40
N LYS A 560 -10.51 -12.76 9.25
CA LYS A 560 -10.54 -11.74 10.31
C LYS A 560 -10.13 -12.27 11.69
N ALA A 561 -9.11 -13.11 11.73
CA ALA A 561 -8.70 -13.89 12.88
C ALA A 561 -8.57 -13.04 14.17
N PHE A 562 -7.89 -11.88 14.10
CA PHE A 562 -7.74 -10.96 15.24
C PHE A 562 -9.08 -10.43 15.79
N ASP A 563 -10.08 -10.24 14.92
CA ASP A 563 -11.38 -9.66 15.29
C ASP A 563 -12.40 -10.71 15.77
N ARG A 564 -12.11 -12.01 15.57
CA ARG A 564 -13.09 -13.09 15.71
C ARG A 564 -12.72 -14.18 16.72
N ILE A 565 -11.57 -14.11 17.38
CA ILE A 565 -11.19 -15.08 18.41
C ILE A 565 -12.21 -15.04 19.56
N PRO A 566 -12.85 -16.18 19.92
CA PRO A 566 -13.66 -16.28 21.12
C PRO A 566 -12.80 -16.03 22.37
N ARG A 567 -13.27 -15.21 23.30
CA ARG A 567 -12.47 -14.88 24.50
C ARG A 567 -12.25 -16.09 25.41
N LYS A 568 -13.21 -17.02 25.48
CA LYS A 568 -13.03 -18.27 26.20
C LYS A 568 -11.84 -19.07 25.68
N VAL A 569 -11.68 -19.15 24.36
CA VAL A 569 -10.52 -19.79 23.71
C VAL A 569 -9.22 -19.06 24.05
N LEU A 570 -9.24 -17.73 24.12
CA LEU A 570 -8.06 -16.94 24.50
C LEU A 570 -7.61 -17.26 25.95
N TRP A 571 -8.54 -17.28 26.90
CA TRP A 571 -8.24 -17.59 28.31
C TRP A 571 -7.78 -19.04 28.49
N TRP A 572 -8.42 -19.97 27.82
CA TRP A 572 -7.99 -21.35 27.77
C TRP A 572 -6.55 -21.46 27.20
N ALA A 573 -6.27 -20.81 26.09
CA ALA A 573 -4.96 -20.86 25.46
C ALA A 573 -3.84 -20.33 26.37
N MET A 574 -4.08 -19.22 27.09
CA MET A 574 -3.10 -18.67 28.04
C MET A 574 -2.79 -19.69 29.15
N ARG A 575 -3.80 -20.32 29.75
CA ARG A 575 -3.62 -21.34 30.79
C ARG A 575 -2.95 -22.58 30.25
N SER A 576 -3.33 -23.08 29.07
CA SER A 576 -2.80 -24.31 28.48
C SER A 576 -1.32 -24.24 28.11
N ILE A 577 -0.77 -23.04 27.92
CA ILE A 577 0.67 -22.87 27.69
C ILE A 577 1.46 -22.49 28.94
N GLY A 578 0.79 -22.40 30.13
CA GLY A 578 1.46 -22.21 31.42
C GLY A 578 1.59 -20.76 31.90
N VAL A 579 0.76 -19.81 31.38
CA VAL A 579 0.75 -18.43 31.91
C VAL A 579 0.12 -18.43 33.30
N GLU A 580 0.78 -17.79 34.27
CA GLU A 580 0.30 -17.67 35.64
C GLU A 580 -1.08 -16.98 35.72
N ASP A 581 -1.96 -17.47 36.61
CA ASP A 581 -3.37 -17.09 36.68
C ASP A 581 -3.57 -15.60 37.04
N TRP A 582 -2.68 -14.99 37.84
CA TRP A 582 -2.75 -13.56 38.13
C TRP A 582 -2.58 -12.70 36.86
N ILE A 583 -1.72 -13.13 35.93
CA ILE A 583 -1.56 -12.47 34.62
C ILE A 583 -2.83 -12.65 33.80
N VAL A 584 -3.35 -13.88 33.75
CA VAL A 584 -4.61 -14.18 33.01
C VAL A 584 -5.73 -13.29 33.52
N LYS A 585 -5.92 -13.18 34.87
CA LYS A 585 -6.92 -12.31 35.50
C LYS A 585 -6.70 -10.83 35.17
N THR A 586 -5.45 -10.35 35.22
CA THR A 586 -5.12 -8.95 34.87
C THR A 586 -5.44 -8.66 33.40
N VAL A 587 -5.16 -9.62 32.49
CA VAL A 587 -5.53 -9.47 31.07
C VAL A 587 -7.04 -9.54 30.89
N GLN A 588 -7.75 -10.44 31.59
CA GLN A 588 -9.22 -10.51 31.59
C GLN A 588 -9.85 -9.17 31.98
N ALA A 589 -9.34 -8.53 33.03
CA ALA A 589 -9.80 -7.21 33.47
C ALA A 589 -9.73 -6.13 32.36
N MET A 590 -8.75 -6.21 31.46
CA MET A 590 -8.66 -5.29 30.29
C MET A 590 -9.71 -5.57 29.22
N TYR A 591 -10.36 -6.73 29.26
CA TYR A 591 -11.39 -7.20 28.35
C TYR A 591 -12.77 -7.32 29.01
N ASP A 592 -12.90 -6.90 30.26
CA ASP A 592 -14.17 -6.82 30.94
C ASP A 592 -14.94 -5.58 30.47
N THR A 593 -16.17 -5.78 29.99
CA THR A 593 -17.07 -4.72 29.49
C THR A 593 -16.44 -3.63 28.57
N PRO A 594 -15.58 -3.96 27.59
CA PRO A 594 -14.93 -2.96 26.76
C PRO A 594 -15.91 -2.33 25.78
N ARG A 595 -15.84 -1.00 25.67
CA ARG A 595 -16.73 -0.18 24.86
C ARG A 595 -15.94 0.57 23.80
N SER A 596 -16.60 0.78 22.67
CA SER A 596 -15.97 1.50 21.57
C SER A 596 -16.91 2.53 20.95
N ARG A 597 -16.31 3.62 20.44
CA ARG A 597 -16.96 4.62 19.60
C ARG A 597 -16.18 4.78 18.31
N VAL A 598 -16.88 4.88 17.18
CA VAL A 598 -16.21 5.20 15.92
C VAL A 598 -15.92 6.70 15.86
N ARG A 599 -14.73 7.07 15.43
CA ARG A 599 -14.31 8.47 15.30
C ARG A 599 -14.12 8.87 13.85
N ILE A 600 -14.89 9.88 13.38
CA ILE A 600 -14.77 10.48 12.03
C ILE A 600 -14.74 12.00 12.17
N ASN A 601 -13.75 12.67 11.60
CA ASN A 601 -13.64 14.15 11.57
C ASN A 601 -13.75 14.84 12.94
N GLY A 602 -13.35 14.14 14.01
CA GLY A 602 -13.47 14.65 15.38
C GLY A 602 -14.85 14.46 16.03
N LYS A 603 -15.81 13.87 15.31
CA LYS A 603 -17.11 13.43 15.83
C LYS A 603 -17.07 11.96 16.19
N PHE A 604 -17.97 11.53 17.08
CA PHE A 604 -18.04 10.17 17.58
C PHE A 604 -19.42 9.57 17.31
N SER A 605 -19.46 8.25 17.08
CA SER A 605 -20.70 7.49 17.11
C SER A 605 -21.24 7.35 18.53
N GLU A 606 -22.43 6.82 18.66
CA GLU A 606 -22.86 6.21 19.91
C GLU A 606 -21.93 5.08 20.29
N GLU A 607 -21.93 4.75 21.57
CA GLU A 607 -21.15 3.68 22.18
C GLU A 607 -21.75 2.31 21.86
N PHE A 608 -20.89 1.31 21.73
CA PHE A 608 -21.28 -0.08 21.57
C PHE A 608 -20.25 -1.01 22.26
N ASN A 609 -20.74 -2.16 22.71
CA ASN A 609 -19.93 -3.17 23.38
C ASN A 609 -19.04 -3.93 22.37
N VAL A 610 -17.98 -4.55 22.88
CA VAL A 610 -17.05 -5.38 22.11
C VAL A 610 -16.79 -6.68 22.86
N ASN A 611 -17.38 -7.78 22.41
CA ASN A 611 -17.39 -9.06 23.14
C ASN A 611 -16.44 -10.11 22.57
N VAL A 612 -15.91 -9.90 21.34
CA VAL A 612 -15.12 -10.91 20.60
C VAL A 612 -13.79 -10.29 20.13
N GLY A 613 -12.81 -11.14 19.93
CA GLY A 613 -11.52 -10.77 19.36
C GLY A 613 -10.57 -10.06 20.31
N VAL A 614 -9.38 -9.79 19.80
CA VAL A 614 -8.34 -9.03 20.50
C VAL A 614 -8.27 -7.59 19.99
N HIS A 615 -7.78 -6.66 20.79
CA HIS A 615 -7.78 -5.24 20.49
C HIS A 615 -6.76 -4.88 19.41
N GLN A 616 -7.18 -4.59 18.17
CA GLN A 616 -6.29 -4.10 17.11
C GLN A 616 -5.71 -2.72 17.46
N GLY A 617 -4.49 -2.70 18.00
CA GLY A 617 -3.79 -1.47 18.46
C GLY A 617 -3.27 -1.55 19.88
N SER A 618 -3.53 -2.66 20.60
CA SER A 618 -2.88 -3.07 21.84
C SER A 618 -1.44 -3.50 21.58
N VAL A 619 -0.60 -3.40 22.59
CA VAL A 619 0.77 -3.92 22.58
C VAL A 619 0.75 -5.45 22.77
N LEU A 620 -0.14 -5.93 23.63
CA LEU A 620 -0.22 -7.35 24.02
C LEU A 620 -0.92 -8.24 22.96
N SER A 621 -1.88 -7.70 22.21
CA SER A 621 -2.69 -8.49 21.25
C SER A 621 -1.91 -9.34 20.25
N PRO A 622 -0.76 -8.90 19.69
CA PRO A 622 0.07 -9.76 18.85
C PRO A 622 0.59 -11.02 19.56
N LEU A 623 1.01 -10.89 20.83
CA LEU A 623 1.45 -12.03 21.64
C LEU A 623 0.29 -12.95 21.99
N LEU A 624 -0.87 -12.38 22.40
CA LEU A 624 -2.08 -13.17 22.70
C LEU A 624 -2.54 -13.99 21.50
N PHE A 625 -2.49 -13.40 20.30
CA PHE A 625 -2.80 -14.13 19.07
C PHE A 625 -1.81 -15.28 18.83
N THR A 626 -0.51 -15.04 19.03
CA THR A 626 0.51 -16.08 18.91
C THR A 626 0.29 -17.21 19.90
N ILE A 627 -0.09 -16.89 21.14
CA ILE A 627 -0.45 -17.86 22.19
C ILE A 627 -1.63 -18.74 21.77
N VAL A 628 -2.70 -18.13 21.21
CA VAL A 628 -3.85 -18.89 20.70
C VAL A 628 -3.43 -19.84 19.59
N MET A 629 -2.67 -19.36 18.59
CA MET A 629 -2.21 -20.21 17.50
C MET A 629 -1.30 -21.35 17.96
N GLU A 630 -0.46 -21.10 18.96
CA GLU A 630 0.40 -22.10 19.60
C GLU A 630 -0.44 -23.17 20.29
N ALA A 631 -1.36 -22.79 21.17
CA ALA A 631 -2.20 -23.70 21.92
C ALA A 631 -3.13 -24.53 21.01
N LEU A 632 -3.74 -23.91 19.99
CA LEU A 632 -4.64 -24.58 19.06
C LEU A 632 -3.94 -25.64 18.22
N SER A 633 -2.73 -25.34 17.76
CA SER A 633 -2.02 -26.19 16.79
C SER A 633 -1.24 -27.33 17.42
N ARG A 634 -0.97 -27.31 18.73
CA ARG A 634 -0.16 -28.35 19.41
C ARG A 634 -0.64 -29.78 19.17
N ALA A 635 -1.96 -29.97 19.04
CA ALA A 635 -2.56 -31.29 18.92
C ALA A 635 -2.41 -31.95 17.53
N PHE A 636 -2.25 -31.16 16.47
CA PHE A 636 -2.29 -31.67 15.08
C PHE A 636 -1.15 -31.19 14.20
N ARG A 637 -0.31 -30.25 14.66
CA ARG A 637 0.83 -29.77 13.87
C ARG A 637 1.96 -30.82 13.79
N THR A 638 2.63 -30.84 12.67
CA THR A 638 3.87 -31.59 12.48
C THR A 638 5.12 -30.71 12.68
N GLY A 639 4.96 -29.39 12.73
CA GLY A 639 6.00 -28.39 12.96
C GLY A 639 6.88 -28.10 11.76
N CYS A 640 7.92 -27.31 12.00
CA CYS A 640 8.90 -26.96 10.96
C CYS A 640 9.64 -28.20 10.43
N PRO A 641 10.02 -28.25 9.12
CA PRO A 641 9.84 -27.22 8.11
C PRO A 641 8.55 -27.36 7.29
N TRP A 642 7.64 -28.25 7.72
CA TRP A 642 6.43 -28.61 6.99
C TRP A 642 5.30 -27.61 7.19
N GLU A 643 5.36 -26.84 8.27
CA GLU A 643 4.42 -25.80 8.61
C GLU A 643 5.17 -24.54 9.05
N LEU A 644 4.79 -23.39 8.51
CA LEU A 644 5.37 -22.09 8.83
C LEU A 644 4.26 -21.11 9.16
N LEU A 645 4.33 -20.50 10.33
CA LEU A 645 3.41 -19.46 10.78
C LEU A 645 4.08 -18.09 10.82
N TYR A 646 3.40 -17.09 10.31
CA TYR A 646 3.73 -15.69 10.53
C TYR A 646 2.47 -14.94 10.97
N ALA A 647 2.18 -14.98 12.25
CA ALA A 647 0.90 -14.57 12.84
C ALA A 647 -0.27 -15.40 12.27
N ASP A 648 -1.14 -14.76 11.47
CA ASP A 648 -2.29 -15.37 10.79
C ASP A 648 -1.95 -16.00 9.42
N ASP A 649 -0.78 -15.71 8.86
CA ASP A 649 -0.31 -16.27 7.58
C ASP A 649 0.30 -17.67 7.82
N LEU A 650 -0.42 -18.74 7.50
CA LEU A 650 0.05 -20.12 7.60
C LEU A 650 0.45 -20.64 6.23
N VAL A 651 1.59 -21.34 6.16
CA VAL A 651 1.99 -22.13 4.99
C VAL A 651 2.14 -23.58 5.39
N ILE A 652 1.44 -24.47 4.69
CA ILE A 652 1.56 -25.93 4.81
C ILE A 652 2.36 -26.44 3.63
N ILE A 653 3.34 -27.30 3.88
CA ILE A 653 4.26 -27.88 2.91
C ILE A 653 4.10 -29.39 2.92
N ALA A 654 4.03 -30.02 1.74
CA ALA A 654 3.94 -31.46 1.63
C ALA A 654 4.64 -31.98 0.36
N GLU A 655 5.05 -33.26 0.38
CA GLU A 655 5.71 -33.92 -0.75
C GLU A 655 4.69 -34.39 -1.80
N THR A 656 3.45 -34.71 -1.38
CA THR A 656 2.40 -35.16 -2.30
C THR A 656 1.14 -34.32 -2.15
N LYS A 657 0.27 -34.36 -3.15
CA LYS A 657 -1.02 -33.70 -3.15
C LYS A 657 -1.91 -34.20 -2.01
N GLU A 658 -1.95 -35.52 -1.84
CA GLU A 658 -2.76 -36.19 -0.85
C GLU A 658 -2.38 -35.78 0.58
N MET A 659 -1.07 -35.78 0.88
CA MET A 659 -0.56 -35.29 2.18
C MET A 659 -0.89 -33.81 2.41
N LEU A 660 -0.84 -32.97 1.35
CA LEU A 660 -1.18 -31.56 1.48
C LEU A 660 -2.67 -31.40 1.86
N LEU A 661 -3.55 -32.11 1.14
CA LEU A 661 -5.00 -32.05 1.39
C LEU A 661 -5.37 -32.58 2.78
N GLN A 662 -4.74 -33.68 3.19
CA GLN A 662 -4.93 -34.25 4.53
C GLN A 662 -4.53 -33.25 5.62
N LYS A 663 -3.32 -32.73 5.58
CA LYS A 663 -2.85 -31.72 6.54
C LYS A 663 -3.71 -30.47 6.55
N LEU A 664 -4.13 -29.99 5.36
CA LEU A 664 -4.97 -28.82 5.28
C LEU A 664 -6.38 -29.07 5.90
N SER A 665 -6.93 -30.26 5.73
CA SER A 665 -8.17 -30.67 6.38
C SER A 665 -8.01 -30.74 7.90
N GLU A 666 -6.93 -31.36 8.40
CA GLU A 666 -6.61 -31.44 9.83
C GLU A 666 -6.47 -30.02 10.45
N TRP A 667 -5.72 -29.13 9.80
CA TRP A 667 -5.58 -27.74 10.23
C TRP A 667 -6.91 -27.01 10.22
N LYS A 668 -7.70 -27.16 9.15
CA LYS A 668 -8.99 -26.52 9.03
C LYS A 668 -9.94 -26.98 10.16
N GLN A 669 -10.10 -28.30 10.34
CA GLN A 669 -10.91 -28.85 11.41
C GLN A 669 -10.41 -28.41 12.79
N GLY A 670 -9.10 -28.51 13.06
CA GLY A 670 -8.53 -28.18 14.35
C GLY A 670 -8.70 -26.74 14.80
N ILE A 671 -8.79 -25.78 13.86
CA ILE A 671 -9.00 -24.37 14.19
C ILE A 671 -10.48 -23.95 14.09
N GLU A 672 -11.27 -24.55 13.16
CA GLU A 672 -12.68 -24.18 12.99
C GLU A 672 -13.55 -24.67 14.14
N THR A 673 -13.29 -25.84 14.70
CA THR A 673 -13.96 -26.34 15.91
C THR A 673 -13.71 -25.47 17.15
N LYS A 674 -12.73 -24.60 17.10
CA LYS A 674 -12.35 -23.66 18.19
C LYS A 674 -12.57 -22.18 17.82
N GLY A 675 -13.47 -21.90 16.87
CA GLY A 675 -13.99 -20.57 16.58
C GLY A 675 -13.11 -19.68 15.70
N LEU A 676 -12.07 -20.20 15.04
CA LEU A 676 -11.41 -19.55 13.92
C LEU A 676 -11.89 -20.13 12.60
N ARG A 677 -11.75 -19.40 11.49
CA ARG A 677 -12.24 -19.85 10.19
C ARG A 677 -11.23 -19.69 9.09
N VAL A 678 -11.06 -20.73 8.25
CA VAL A 678 -10.21 -20.69 7.05
C VAL A 678 -10.98 -20.04 5.90
N ASN A 679 -10.35 -19.05 5.26
CA ASN A 679 -10.90 -18.41 4.07
C ASN A 679 -10.52 -19.21 2.82
N THR A 680 -11.36 -20.14 2.40
CA THR A 680 -11.12 -21.02 1.24
C THR A 680 -10.94 -20.23 -0.08
N LEU A 681 -11.66 -19.10 -0.25
CA LEU A 681 -11.57 -18.27 -1.45
C LEU A 681 -10.20 -17.59 -1.60
N LYS A 682 -9.55 -17.24 -0.48
CA LYS A 682 -8.24 -16.60 -0.48
C LYS A 682 -7.08 -17.58 -0.27
N THR A 683 -7.34 -18.76 0.28
CA THR A 683 -6.37 -19.84 0.38
C THR A 683 -5.95 -20.28 -1.02
N LYS A 684 -4.65 -20.39 -1.27
CA LYS A 684 -4.09 -20.73 -2.57
C LYS A 684 -3.16 -21.91 -2.44
N VAL A 685 -3.14 -22.73 -3.47
CA VAL A 685 -2.25 -23.89 -3.56
C VAL A 685 -1.23 -23.66 -4.67
N MET A 686 -0.01 -24.12 -4.47
CA MET A 686 1.06 -24.06 -5.47
C MET A 686 1.70 -25.44 -5.61
N HIS A 687 1.73 -25.94 -6.82
CA HIS A 687 2.45 -27.17 -7.16
C HIS A 687 3.80 -26.81 -7.78
N CYS A 688 4.88 -27.05 -7.05
CA CYS A 688 6.24 -26.86 -7.52
C CYS A 688 6.74 -28.10 -8.25
N LYS A 689 6.91 -27.99 -9.57
CA LYS A 689 7.40 -29.06 -10.46
C LYS A 689 8.79 -28.78 -10.99
N TYR A 690 9.65 -29.81 -10.99
CA TYR A 690 10.89 -29.74 -11.73
C TYR A 690 10.59 -29.74 -13.24
N GLY A 691 11.20 -28.83 -13.99
CA GLY A 691 11.07 -28.77 -15.45
C GLY A 691 9.92 -27.95 -15.98
N ASN A 692 9.11 -27.33 -15.13
CA ASN A 692 8.10 -26.34 -15.56
C ASN A 692 8.79 -25.05 -16.04
N THR A 693 9.48 -25.15 -17.20
CA THR A 693 10.13 -24.03 -17.89
C THR A 693 9.10 -23.23 -18.72
N SER A 694 7.85 -23.17 -18.28
CA SER A 694 6.79 -22.38 -18.92
C SER A 694 7.03 -20.87 -18.87
N ARG A 695 8.14 -20.41 -18.27
CA ARG A 695 8.60 -19.03 -18.28
C ARG A 695 9.87 -18.85 -19.10
N GLN A 696 9.87 -19.37 -20.32
CA GLN A 696 10.74 -18.77 -21.31
C GLN A 696 10.13 -17.41 -21.67
N GLU A 697 11.00 -16.39 -21.74
CA GLU A 697 10.66 -15.07 -22.26
C GLU A 697 9.67 -15.24 -23.40
N ALA A 698 8.52 -14.53 -23.33
CA ALA A 698 7.61 -14.46 -24.44
C ALA A 698 8.42 -13.86 -25.60
N SER A 699 9.01 -14.73 -26.40
CA SER A 699 9.72 -14.28 -27.60
C SER A 699 8.68 -13.58 -28.46
N LYS A 700 9.09 -12.56 -29.20
CA LYS A 700 8.22 -11.78 -30.08
C LYS A 700 7.43 -12.70 -31.04
N PHE A 701 7.96 -13.92 -31.28
CA PHE A 701 7.35 -14.97 -32.08
C PHE A 701 7.57 -16.34 -31.42
N PRO A 702 6.65 -16.82 -30.55
CA PRO A 702 6.77 -18.16 -29.93
C PRO A 702 6.38 -19.26 -30.90
N CYS A 703 7.10 -20.39 -30.88
CA CYS A 703 6.74 -21.59 -31.61
C CYS A 703 5.41 -22.18 -31.11
N GLY A 704 4.48 -22.47 -32.00
CA GLY A 704 3.15 -23.02 -31.66
C GLY A 704 3.20 -24.38 -30.95
N VAL A 705 4.29 -25.16 -31.10
CA VAL A 705 4.45 -26.48 -30.46
C VAL A 705 5.22 -26.39 -29.13
N CYS A 706 6.44 -25.86 -29.13
CA CYS A 706 7.30 -25.87 -27.94
C CYS A 706 7.38 -24.54 -27.20
N ARG A 707 6.65 -23.51 -27.66
CA ARG A 707 6.58 -22.16 -27.08
C ARG A 707 7.92 -21.38 -27.02
N LYS A 708 9.03 -21.98 -27.54
CA LYS A 708 10.33 -21.29 -27.62
C LYS A 708 10.34 -20.31 -28.79
N GLY A 709 11.18 -19.26 -28.70
CA GLY A 709 11.32 -18.30 -29.78
C GLY A 709 11.75 -18.93 -31.09
N VAL A 710 11.07 -18.61 -32.18
CA VAL A 710 11.40 -19.07 -33.52
C VAL A 710 12.40 -18.14 -34.20
N GLY A 711 13.37 -18.74 -34.92
CA GLY A 711 14.26 -18.02 -35.83
C GLY A 711 13.80 -18.15 -37.30
N SER A 712 14.68 -17.77 -38.22
CA SER A 712 14.43 -17.81 -39.67
C SER A 712 14.10 -19.21 -40.24
N ASN A 713 14.44 -20.29 -39.54
CA ASN A 713 14.16 -21.67 -39.95
C ASN A 713 12.87 -22.20 -39.31
N SER A 714 11.73 -21.64 -39.71
CA SER A 714 10.40 -21.93 -39.17
C SER A 714 9.35 -21.94 -40.29
N ILE A 715 8.23 -22.62 -40.06
CA ILE A 715 7.08 -22.69 -40.98
C ILE A 715 5.83 -22.20 -40.24
N LEU A 716 4.93 -21.51 -40.94
CA LEU A 716 3.67 -21.01 -40.41
C LEU A 716 2.59 -22.09 -40.45
N CYS A 717 1.92 -22.35 -39.34
CA CYS A 717 0.78 -23.24 -39.28
C CYS A 717 -0.48 -22.55 -39.83
N SER A 718 -1.20 -23.18 -40.74
CA SER A 718 -2.44 -22.65 -41.34
C SER A 718 -3.60 -22.56 -40.36
N LEU A 719 -3.67 -23.42 -39.34
CA LEU A 719 -4.72 -23.45 -38.31
C LEU A 719 -4.45 -22.49 -37.17
N CYS A 720 -3.36 -22.66 -36.42
CA CYS A 720 -3.11 -21.84 -35.21
C CYS A 720 -2.39 -20.51 -35.47
N LYS A 721 -2.00 -20.24 -36.72
CA LYS A 721 -1.28 -19.03 -37.17
C LYS A 721 0.02 -18.74 -36.41
N HIS A 722 0.62 -19.76 -35.78
CA HIS A 722 1.93 -19.65 -35.10
C HIS A 722 3.05 -20.18 -36.01
N TYR A 723 4.22 -19.57 -35.90
CA TYR A 723 5.43 -20.14 -36.54
C TYR A 723 5.93 -21.36 -35.76
N ILE A 724 6.35 -22.38 -36.46
CA ILE A 724 6.80 -23.69 -35.91
C ILE A 724 8.26 -23.90 -36.29
N HIS A 725 9.14 -24.22 -35.34
CA HIS A 725 10.52 -24.58 -35.64
C HIS A 725 10.58 -25.80 -36.57
N LYS A 726 11.56 -25.87 -37.44
CA LYS A 726 11.81 -27.06 -38.25
C LYS A 726 11.79 -28.35 -37.42
N ARG A 727 12.49 -28.39 -36.29
CA ARG A 727 12.53 -29.54 -35.35
C ARG A 727 11.18 -29.91 -34.71
N CYS A 728 10.25 -28.96 -34.66
CA CYS A 728 8.92 -29.14 -34.08
C CYS A 728 7.84 -29.34 -35.13
N SER A 729 8.17 -29.18 -36.42
CA SER A 729 7.22 -29.25 -37.52
C SER A 729 6.91 -30.70 -37.97
N GLY A 730 7.74 -31.66 -37.58
CA GLY A 730 7.64 -33.03 -38.10
C GLY A 730 8.15 -33.20 -39.53
N LEU A 731 8.55 -32.13 -40.21
CA LEU A 731 9.00 -32.18 -41.60
C LEU A 731 10.48 -32.57 -41.73
N LYS A 732 10.77 -33.54 -42.65
CA LYS A 732 12.14 -33.93 -43.00
C LYS A 732 12.61 -33.10 -44.22
N GLY A 733 13.89 -32.78 -44.30
CA GLY A 733 14.51 -32.03 -45.39
C GLY A 733 14.46 -30.51 -45.20
N ARG A 734 14.61 -29.69 -46.28
CA ARG A 734 14.61 -28.23 -46.25
C ARG A 734 13.18 -27.73 -46.14
N LEU A 735 12.88 -26.80 -45.20
CA LEU A 735 11.54 -26.21 -45.12
C LEU A 735 11.26 -25.41 -46.40
N LYS A 736 10.13 -25.71 -47.02
CA LYS A 736 9.52 -24.88 -48.09
C LYS A 736 8.26 -24.24 -47.55
N GLU A 737 7.90 -23.06 -48.02
CA GLU A 737 6.63 -22.45 -47.65
C GLU A 737 5.47 -23.33 -48.16
N ASP A 738 4.63 -23.75 -47.21
CA ASP A 738 3.44 -24.54 -47.47
C ASP A 738 2.24 -23.84 -46.85
N PRO A 739 1.35 -23.24 -47.65
CA PRO A 739 0.19 -22.51 -47.14
C PRO A 739 -0.83 -23.42 -46.39
N ASN A 740 -0.79 -24.74 -46.64
CA ASN A 740 -1.68 -25.71 -46.03
C ASN A 740 -1.04 -26.48 -44.86
N TYR A 741 0.19 -26.13 -44.46
CA TYR A 741 0.87 -26.83 -43.36
C TYR A 741 0.09 -26.69 -42.05
N VAL A 742 -0.22 -27.85 -41.44
CA VAL A 742 -0.83 -27.92 -40.07
C VAL A 742 0.21 -28.50 -39.09
N CYS A 743 0.42 -27.85 -37.97
CA CYS A 743 1.42 -28.29 -37.02
C CYS A 743 0.98 -29.53 -36.21
N PRO A 744 1.93 -30.36 -35.69
CA PRO A 744 1.62 -31.54 -34.89
C PRO A 744 0.68 -31.27 -33.71
N ALA A 745 0.78 -30.10 -33.07
CA ALA A 745 -0.10 -29.70 -31.96
C ALA A 745 -1.56 -29.43 -32.40
N CYS A 746 -1.80 -29.11 -33.67
CA CYS A 746 -3.13 -28.93 -34.23
C CYS A 746 -3.69 -30.23 -34.81
N ILE A 747 -2.82 -31.14 -35.33
CA ILE A 747 -3.21 -32.45 -35.86
C ILE A 747 -3.61 -33.41 -34.74
N SER A 748 -2.82 -33.41 -33.68
CA SER A 748 -3.09 -34.22 -32.48
C SER A 748 -3.05 -33.24 -31.27
N PRO A 749 -4.17 -32.66 -30.88
CA PRO A 749 -4.22 -31.90 -29.66
C PRO A 749 -3.82 -32.84 -28.53
N THR A 750 -2.62 -32.66 -27.98
CA THR A 750 -2.22 -33.35 -26.77
C THR A 750 -3.31 -33.17 -25.77
N VAL A 751 -3.91 -34.25 -25.29
CA VAL A 751 -4.86 -34.25 -24.19
C VAL A 751 -4.15 -33.50 -23.05
N GLN A 752 -4.52 -32.27 -22.84
CA GLN A 752 -4.04 -31.53 -21.67
C GLN A 752 -4.55 -32.34 -20.49
N THR A 753 -3.65 -32.94 -19.73
CA THR A 753 -4.01 -33.48 -18.42
C THR A 753 -4.83 -32.41 -17.71
N PRO A 754 -6.05 -32.74 -17.25
CA PRO A 754 -6.89 -31.76 -16.60
C PRO A 754 -6.09 -31.09 -15.47
N PRO A 755 -6.26 -29.80 -15.22
CA PRO A 755 -5.57 -29.13 -14.13
C PRO A 755 -5.83 -29.91 -12.84
N LEU A 756 -4.77 -30.13 -12.04
CA LEU A 756 -4.92 -30.79 -10.74
C LEU A 756 -5.92 -30.00 -9.89
N GLU A 757 -7.04 -30.61 -9.59
CA GLU A 757 -8.03 -30.02 -8.69
C GLU A 757 -7.63 -30.28 -7.23
N PHE A 758 -7.79 -29.25 -6.40
CA PHE A 758 -7.52 -29.33 -4.96
C PHE A 758 -8.81 -29.06 -4.20
N ILE A 759 -9.52 -30.13 -3.87
CA ILE A 759 -10.84 -30.06 -3.22
C ILE A 759 -10.65 -30.33 -1.73
N VAL A 760 -11.13 -29.42 -0.88
CA VAL A 760 -11.20 -29.56 0.58
C VAL A 760 -12.64 -29.27 1.01
N ASP A 761 -13.30 -30.21 1.63
CA ASP A 761 -14.70 -30.13 2.09
C ASP A 761 -15.65 -29.56 1.01
N GLY A 762 -15.56 -30.10 -0.22
CA GLY A 762 -16.35 -29.68 -1.36
C GLY A 762 -15.98 -28.33 -2.01
N SER A 763 -15.03 -27.60 -1.45
CA SER A 763 -14.53 -26.34 -2.00
C SER A 763 -13.27 -26.57 -2.85
N ASN A 764 -13.29 -26.12 -4.11
CA ASN A 764 -12.12 -26.20 -4.98
C ASN A 764 -11.19 -25.01 -4.71
N LEU A 765 -9.96 -25.28 -4.31
CA LEU A 765 -8.93 -24.27 -4.04
C LEU A 765 -8.21 -23.88 -5.33
N GLU A 766 -7.97 -22.58 -5.51
CA GLU A 766 -7.27 -22.04 -6.68
C GLU A 766 -5.79 -22.42 -6.65
N SER A 767 -5.34 -23.11 -7.71
CA SER A 767 -3.91 -23.37 -7.94
C SER A 767 -3.25 -22.19 -8.65
N VAL A 768 -2.16 -21.68 -8.08
CA VAL A 768 -1.46 -20.49 -8.60
C VAL A 768 -0.01 -20.78 -8.94
N PRO A 769 0.52 -20.26 -10.08
CA PRO A 769 1.92 -20.41 -10.46
C PRO A 769 2.85 -19.48 -9.66
N THR A 770 2.33 -18.42 -9.05
CA THR A 770 3.08 -17.48 -8.21
C THR A 770 2.24 -16.96 -7.07
N PHE A 771 2.85 -16.79 -5.91
CA PHE A 771 2.21 -16.24 -4.72
C PHE A 771 3.10 -15.20 -4.02
N CYS A 772 2.49 -14.12 -3.51
CA CYS A 772 3.19 -13.10 -2.73
C CYS A 772 3.19 -13.48 -1.25
N TYR A 773 4.21 -14.19 -0.79
CA TYR A 773 4.36 -14.60 0.61
C TYR A 773 5.21 -13.59 1.38
N LEU A 774 4.64 -12.99 2.42
CA LEU A 774 5.29 -12.00 3.30
C LEU A 774 6.01 -10.88 2.53
N GLY A 775 5.42 -10.50 1.39
CA GLY A 775 5.97 -9.46 0.52
C GLY A 775 7.02 -9.94 -0.48
N ASP A 776 7.47 -11.19 -0.49
CA ASP A 776 8.32 -11.75 -1.54
C ASP A 776 7.52 -12.64 -2.50
N MET A 777 7.89 -12.66 -3.78
CA MET A 777 7.20 -13.50 -4.78
C MET A 777 7.83 -14.88 -4.83
N ILE A 778 7.04 -15.90 -4.56
CA ILE A 778 7.42 -17.32 -4.72
C ILE A 778 6.82 -17.82 -6.01
N GLY A 779 7.58 -18.46 -6.85
CA GLY A 779 7.13 -19.07 -8.11
C GLY A 779 7.23 -20.61 -8.04
N ASP A 780 6.37 -21.31 -8.75
CA ASP A 780 6.31 -22.79 -8.84
C ASP A 780 7.59 -23.42 -9.39
N SER A 781 8.30 -22.74 -10.27
CA SER A 781 9.56 -23.20 -10.89
C SER A 781 10.79 -23.02 -10.01
N GLY A 782 10.65 -22.43 -8.82
CA GLY A 782 11.74 -22.07 -7.94
C GLY A 782 12.57 -20.88 -8.44
N GLY A 783 13.67 -20.58 -7.74
CA GLY A 783 14.54 -19.45 -8.06
C GLY A 783 13.99 -18.10 -7.59
N CYS A 784 14.55 -17.00 -8.12
CA CYS A 784 14.24 -15.64 -7.65
C CYS A 784 13.78 -14.67 -8.76
N PHE A 785 13.56 -15.16 -9.98
CA PHE A 785 13.18 -14.32 -11.14
C PHE A 785 11.91 -13.47 -10.89
N ASP A 786 10.86 -14.10 -10.35
CA ASP A 786 9.58 -13.42 -10.07
C ASP A 786 9.71 -12.39 -8.96
N ALA A 787 10.45 -12.74 -7.89
CA ALA A 787 10.77 -11.84 -6.81
C ALA A 787 11.52 -10.60 -7.32
N ILE A 788 12.57 -10.79 -8.10
CA ILE A 788 13.37 -9.72 -8.70
C ILE A 788 12.47 -8.82 -9.58
N THR A 789 11.62 -9.42 -10.41
CA THR A 789 10.70 -8.68 -11.30
C THR A 789 9.74 -7.81 -10.49
N ALA A 790 9.13 -8.37 -9.44
CA ALA A 790 8.22 -7.65 -8.56
C ALA A 790 8.94 -6.50 -7.81
N ARG A 791 10.19 -6.74 -7.36
CA ARG A 791 10.98 -5.73 -6.64
C ARG A 791 11.46 -4.61 -7.54
N ILE A 792 11.89 -4.90 -8.75
CA ILE A 792 12.23 -3.87 -9.75
C ILE A 792 11.01 -3.00 -10.04
N LYS A 793 9.82 -3.58 -10.29
CA LYS A 793 8.57 -2.83 -10.50
C LYS A 793 8.24 -1.94 -9.29
N SER A 794 8.35 -2.48 -8.06
CA SER A 794 8.09 -1.75 -6.82
C SER A 794 9.11 -0.62 -6.58
N ALA A 795 10.39 -0.85 -6.87
CA ALA A 795 11.45 0.14 -6.75
C ALA A 795 11.25 1.31 -7.75
N TRP A 796 10.89 1.03 -9.00
CA TRP A 796 10.56 2.05 -9.98
C TRP A 796 9.31 2.84 -9.59
N LYS A 797 8.27 2.17 -9.08
CA LYS A 797 7.09 2.85 -8.53
C LYS A 797 7.50 3.83 -7.42
N LYS A 798 8.32 3.37 -6.47
CA LYS A 798 8.82 4.19 -5.36
C LYS A 798 9.73 5.31 -5.82
N PHE A 799 10.57 5.07 -6.83
CA PHE A 799 11.43 6.07 -7.44
C PHE A 799 10.61 7.20 -8.07
N ARG A 800 9.56 6.88 -8.84
CA ARG A 800 8.64 7.86 -9.43
C ARG A 800 7.90 8.69 -8.36
N GLU A 801 7.48 8.08 -7.26
CA GLU A 801 6.88 8.79 -6.12
C GLU A 801 7.82 9.84 -5.53
N LEU A 802 9.12 9.56 -5.49
CA LEU A 802 10.15 10.43 -4.90
C LEU A 802 10.92 11.28 -5.92
N LEU A 803 10.55 11.20 -7.20
CA LEU A 803 11.22 11.92 -8.29
C LEU A 803 11.37 13.42 -8.01
N PRO A 804 10.37 14.17 -7.47
CA PRO A 804 10.50 15.57 -7.14
C PRO A 804 11.62 15.91 -6.13
N ILE A 805 12.02 14.93 -5.31
CA ILE A 805 13.14 15.07 -4.37
C ILE A 805 14.46 14.63 -5.02
N LEU A 806 14.43 13.47 -5.68
CA LEU A 806 15.62 12.82 -6.22
C LEU A 806 16.25 13.59 -7.39
N THR A 807 15.46 14.38 -8.13
CA THR A 807 15.94 15.19 -9.27
C THR A 807 16.07 16.69 -8.97
N ASN A 808 15.71 17.13 -7.76
CA ASN A 808 15.75 18.54 -7.40
C ASN A 808 17.20 19.03 -7.24
N LYS A 809 17.60 20.00 -8.06
CA LYS A 809 18.97 20.55 -8.06
C LYS A 809 19.33 21.33 -6.78
N SER A 810 18.35 21.86 -6.04
CA SER A 810 18.55 22.54 -4.77
C SER A 810 18.92 21.59 -3.61
N ILE A 811 18.72 20.27 -3.77
CA ILE A 811 19.12 19.24 -2.79
C ILE A 811 20.48 18.68 -3.20
N SER A 812 21.44 18.63 -2.26
CA SER A 812 22.77 18.09 -2.51
C SER A 812 22.72 16.65 -3.02
N LEU A 813 23.64 16.27 -3.92
CA LEU A 813 23.71 14.90 -4.44
C LEU A 813 23.86 13.87 -3.31
N LYS A 814 24.63 14.17 -2.26
CA LYS A 814 24.80 13.29 -1.09
C LYS A 814 23.46 13.07 -0.34
N SER A 815 22.63 14.10 -0.17
CA SER A 815 21.31 13.98 0.46
C SER A 815 20.35 13.16 -0.42
N ARG A 816 20.35 13.40 -1.75
CA ARG A 816 19.59 12.58 -2.71
C ARG A 816 20.04 11.11 -2.68
N GLY A 817 21.34 10.85 -2.59
CA GLY A 817 21.92 9.51 -2.45
C GLY A 817 21.45 8.78 -1.18
N ARG A 818 21.36 9.48 -0.05
CA ARG A 818 20.84 8.91 1.21
C ARG A 818 19.37 8.52 1.08
N VAL A 819 18.52 9.37 0.48
CA VAL A 819 17.11 9.07 0.22
C VAL A 819 16.97 7.88 -0.71
N PHE A 820 17.76 7.82 -1.78
CA PHE A 820 17.80 6.70 -2.71
C PHE A 820 18.17 5.39 -1.99
N GLN A 821 19.23 5.41 -1.17
CA GLN A 821 19.69 4.23 -0.45
C GLN A 821 18.66 3.71 0.55
N SER A 822 18.06 4.58 1.34
CA SER A 822 17.12 4.17 2.39
C SER A 822 15.72 3.83 1.86
N ALA A 823 15.18 4.59 0.91
CA ALA A 823 13.80 4.44 0.46
C ALA A 823 13.66 3.55 -0.78
N ILE A 824 14.57 3.63 -1.76
CA ILE A 824 14.44 2.89 -3.02
C ILE A 824 15.16 1.56 -2.94
N ARG A 825 16.44 1.56 -2.52
CA ARG A 825 17.20 0.31 -2.38
C ARG A 825 16.65 -0.57 -1.27
N GLY A 826 16.07 0.00 -0.20
CA GLY A 826 15.33 -0.76 0.81
C GLY A 826 14.17 -1.57 0.23
N VAL A 827 13.43 -1.01 -0.76
CA VAL A 827 12.36 -1.72 -1.48
C VAL A 827 12.94 -2.74 -2.46
N LEU A 828 13.99 -2.37 -3.22
CA LEU A 828 14.62 -3.23 -4.22
C LEU A 828 15.23 -4.49 -3.61
N LEU A 829 15.81 -4.38 -2.41
CA LEU A 829 16.57 -5.43 -1.72
C LEU A 829 15.77 -6.18 -0.64
N HIS A 830 14.47 -5.96 -0.53
CA HIS A 830 13.65 -6.71 0.43
C HIS A 830 13.72 -8.21 0.13
N ALA A 831 13.97 -9.03 1.16
CA ALA A 831 14.20 -10.47 1.10
C ALA A 831 15.37 -10.94 0.22
N SER A 832 16.16 -10.04 -0.40
CA SER A 832 17.27 -10.40 -1.30
C SER A 832 18.34 -11.27 -0.65
N VAL A 833 18.44 -11.27 0.66
CA VAL A 833 19.37 -12.10 1.43
C VAL A 833 19.05 -13.60 1.33
N THR A 834 17.81 -13.95 0.94
CA THR A 834 17.33 -15.32 0.77
C THR A 834 17.44 -15.84 -0.67
N TRP A 835 17.85 -14.99 -1.64
CA TRP A 835 17.83 -15.33 -3.05
C TRP A 835 19.09 -16.07 -3.49
N ALA A 836 18.91 -17.15 -4.27
CA ALA A 836 19.98 -17.83 -5.01
C ALA A 836 20.18 -17.11 -6.35
N LEU A 837 21.04 -16.08 -6.37
CA LEU A 837 21.24 -15.19 -7.52
C LEU A 837 22.11 -15.82 -8.60
N THR A 838 21.64 -15.83 -9.84
CA THR A 838 22.49 -16.07 -11.01
C THR A 838 23.25 -14.79 -11.39
N LYS A 839 24.26 -14.91 -12.26
CA LYS A 839 24.97 -13.73 -12.81
C LYS A 839 24.03 -12.82 -13.59
N GLU A 840 23.06 -13.38 -14.29
CA GLU A 840 22.06 -12.63 -15.06
C GLU A 840 21.10 -11.86 -14.13
N ASP A 841 20.61 -12.50 -13.06
CA ASP A 841 19.77 -11.86 -12.04
C ASP A 841 20.47 -10.66 -11.40
N SER A 842 21.75 -10.86 -11.02
CA SER A 842 22.58 -9.79 -10.46
C SER A 842 22.75 -8.63 -11.45
N ASN A 843 23.06 -8.94 -12.70
CA ASN A 843 23.21 -7.92 -13.76
C ASN A 843 21.89 -7.17 -14.02
N ARG A 844 20.76 -7.86 -13.95
CA ARG A 844 19.43 -7.25 -14.11
C ARG A 844 19.14 -6.24 -13.01
N LEU A 845 19.43 -6.56 -11.75
CA LEU A 845 19.30 -5.65 -10.60
C LEU A 845 20.23 -4.45 -10.75
N ILE A 846 21.52 -4.69 -11.08
CA ILE A 846 22.54 -3.65 -11.23
C ILE A 846 22.19 -2.69 -12.37
N ARG A 847 21.71 -3.18 -13.52
CA ARG A 847 21.28 -2.33 -14.65
C ARG A 847 20.17 -1.37 -14.25
N ASN A 848 19.16 -1.84 -13.50
CA ASN A 848 18.06 -1.00 -13.03
C ASN A 848 18.53 0.04 -11.98
N ASP A 849 19.39 -0.36 -11.04
CA ASP A 849 19.99 0.54 -10.04
C ASP A 849 20.81 1.65 -10.73
N ASN A 850 21.65 1.28 -11.70
CA ASN A 850 22.46 2.22 -12.47
C ASN A 850 21.61 3.21 -13.30
N SER A 851 20.50 2.75 -13.87
CA SER A 851 19.56 3.60 -14.60
C SER A 851 18.95 4.68 -13.69
N MET A 852 18.54 4.30 -12.48
CA MET A 852 18.02 5.23 -11.47
C MET A 852 19.10 6.23 -11.01
N ILE A 853 20.34 5.78 -10.78
CA ILE A 853 21.48 6.62 -10.40
C ILE A 853 21.76 7.67 -11.48
N ARG A 854 21.79 7.29 -12.75
CA ARG A 854 21.96 8.22 -13.87
C ARG A 854 20.87 9.28 -13.91
N TRP A 855 19.63 8.88 -13.69
CA TRP A 855 18.51 9.80 -13.65
C TRP A 855 18.63 10.81 -12.49
N ILE A 856 19.02 10.37 -11.28
CA ILE A 856 19.27 11.27 -10.12
C ILE A 856 20.37 12.29 -10.44
N CYS A 857 21.42 11.88 -11.14
CA CYS A 857 22.55 12.73 -11.51
C CYS A 857 22.29 13.56 -12.78
N SER A 858 21.14 13.43 -13.43
CA SER A 858 20.81 14.07 -14.72
C SER A 858 21.84 13.77 -15.81
N THR A 859 22.37 12.52 -15.87
CA THR A 859 23.36 12.05 -16.84
C THR A 859 22.76 10.98 -17.74
N ARG A 860 23.12 11.01 -19.02
CA ARG A 860 22.70 10.00 -20.02
C ARG A 860 23.82 8.96 -20.24
N VAL A 861 23.49 7.83 -20.84
CA VAL A 861 24.50 6.82 -21.20
C VAL A 861 25.50 7.37 -22.20
N ILE A 862 25.05 8.23 -23.11
CA ILE A 862 25.88 8.88 -24.13
C ILE A 862 26.99 9.80 -23.54
N ASP A 863 26.78 10.31 -22.31
CA ASP A 863 27.76 11.17 -21.63
C ASP A 863 29.03 10.40 -21.18
N ARG A 864 29.04 9.07 -21.33
CA ARG A 864 30.14 8.13 -21.03
C ARG A 864 30.74 8.25 -19.61
N ILE A 865 30.00 8.83 -18.65
CA ILE A 865 30.48 8.98 -17.26
C ILE A 865 30.38 7.63 -16.57
N PRO A 866 31.49 7.11 -15.98
CA PRO A 866 31.49 5.86 -15.23
C PRO A 866 30.50 5.92 -14.06
N THR A 867 29.77 4.81 -13.81
CA THR A 867 28.77 4.75 -12.74
C THR A 867 29.39 4.86 -11.35
N GLU A 868 30.64 4.44 -11.19
CA GLU A 868 31.44 4.59 -9.96
C GLU A 868 31.60 6.06 -9.58
N THR A 869 31.90 6.91 -10.51
CA THR A 869 31.98 8.37 -10.30
C THR A 869 30.63 8.92 -9.84
N LEU A 870 29.52 8.47 -10.44
CA LEU A 870 28.18 8.89 -10.03
C LEU A 870 27.83 8.40 -8.62
N ARG A 871 28.22 7.18 -8.27
CA ARG A 871 28.06 6.64 -6.90
C ARG A 871 28.85 7.43 -5.89
N ALA A 872 30.10 7.76 -6.20
CA ALA A 872 30.95 8.60 -5.34
C ALA A 872 30.32 10.00 -5.09
N ARG A 873 29.78 10.65 -6.14
CA ARG A 873 29.06 11.93 -6.02
C ARG A 873 27.83 11.82 -5.12
N LEU A 874 27.09 10.71 -5.18
CA LEU A 874 25.92 10.42 -4.36
C LEU A 874 26.28 9.93 -2.95
N GLY A 875 27.53 9.52 -2.71
CA GLY A 875 27.99 8.95 -1.44
C GLY A 875 27.36 7.58 -1.13
N ILE A 876 27.16 6.75 -2.16
CA ILE A 876 26.52 5.42 -2.04
C ILE A 876 27.44 4.30 -2.55
N SER A 877 27.32 3.12 -1.93
CA SER A 877 28.05 1.91 -2.33
C SER A 877 27.47 1.29 -3.60
N SER A 878 28.21 0.36 -4.25
CA SER A 878 27.67 -0.44 -5.35
C SER A 878 26.57 -1.38 -4.84
N LEU A 879 25.59 -1.71 -5.71
CA LEU A 879 24.50 -2.64 -5.33
C LEU A 879 25.04 -4.05 -5.07
N GLU A 880 26.06 -4.46 -5.80
CA GLU A 880 26.74 -5.74 -5.65
C GLU A 880 27.34 -5.92 -4.25
N VAL A 881 28.02 -4.89 -3.74
CA VAL A 881 28.54 -4.88 -2.37
C VAL A 881 27.42 -5.02 -1.34
N LEU A 882 26.29 -4.35 -1.55
CA LEU A 882 25.15 -4.43 -0.64
C LEU A 882 24.49 -5.82 -0.64
N LEU A 883 24.34 -6.44 -1.81
CA LEU A 883 23.81 -7.81 -1.95
C LEU A 883 24.70 -8.81 -1.22
N ARG A 884 26.02 -8.74 -1.46
CA ARG A 884 27.02 -9.59 -0.79
C ARG A 884 27.02 -9.40 0.72
N GLN A 885 27.14 -8.15 1.18
CA GLN A 885 27.11 -7.85 2.62
C GLN A 885 25.80 -8.24 3.29
N GLY A 886 24.68 -8.12 2.58
CA GLY A 886 23.37 -8.56 3.07
C GLY A 886 23.35 -10.07 3.29
N ARG A 887 23.75 -10.85 2.27
CA ARG A 887 23.77 -12.30 2.30
C ARG A 887 24.74 -12.86 3.36
N LEU A 888 25.95 -12.30 3.45
CA LEU A 888 26.91 -12.71 4.47
C LEU A 888 26.47 -12.33 5.89
N ARG A 889 25.81 -11.18 6.07
CA ARG A 889 25.19 -10.83 7.38
C ARG A 889 24.14 -11.85 7.78
N TRP A 890 23.29 -12.25 6.85
CA TRP A 890 22.26 -13.27 7.08
C TRP A 890 22.90 -14.63 7.38
N PHE A 891 23.88 -15.07 6.59
CA PHE A 891 24.63 -16.30 6.84
C PHE A 891 25.25 -16.32 8.24
N GLY A 892 25.92 -15.23 8.64
CA GLY A 892 26.50 -15.14 9.98
C GLY A 892 25.42 -15.10 11.08
N HIS A 893 24.25 -14.58 10.83
CA HIS A 893 23.13 -14.64 11.76
C HIS A 893 22.63 -16.08 11.94
N VAL A 894 22.41 -16.80 10.85
CA VAL A 894 21.97 -18.20 10.88
C VAL A 894 23.02 -19.12 11.58
N LYS A 895 24.32 -18.90 11.33
CA LYS A 895 25.39 -19.67 11.97
C LYS A 895 25.44 -19.50 13.50
N ARG A 896 25.05 -18.34 14.02
CA ARG A 896 25.01 -18.05 15.48
C ARG A 896 23.69 -18.41 16.15
N MET A 897 22.71 -18.90 15.42
CA MET A 897 21.49 -19.46 16.00
C MET A 897 21.75 -20.76 16.69
N ASP A 898 20.94 -21.09 17.66
CA ASP A 898 20.96 -22.38 18.34
C ASP A 898 20.71 -23.53 17.34
N ASP A 899 21.28 -24.71 17.62
CA ASP A 899 21.14 -25.88 16.75
C ASP A 899 19.70 -26.37 16.62
N GLY A 900 18.83 -26.00 17.57
CA GLY A 900 17.39 -26.21 17.52
C GLY A 900 16.66 -25.45 16.42
N ASN A 901 17.20 -24.32 15.96
CA ASN A 901 16.52 -23.44 15.00
C ASN A 901 16.52 -24.00 13.58
N TRP A 902 15.36 -23.97 12.94
CA TRP A 902 15.19 -24.52 11.60
C TRP A 902 15.94 -23.75 10.51
N GLU A 903 16.17 -22.46 10.66
CA GLU A 903 17.02 -21.69 9.74
C GLU A 903 18.46 -22.26 9.66
N LYS A 904 18.96 -22.84 10.76
CA LYS A 904 20.26 -23.52 10.80
C LYS A 904 20.12 -24.95 10.31
N LYS A 905 19.14 -25.71 10.80
CA LYS A 905 18.88 -27.10 10.39
C LYS A 905 18.63 -27.25 8.91
N ILE A 906 17.89 -26.31 8.28
CA ILE A 906 17.57 -26.37 6.85
C ILE A 906 18.84 -26.32 5.98
N LEU A 907 19.93 -25.71 6.41
CA LEU A 907 21.17 -25.71 5.64
C LEU A 907 21.78 -27.12 5.49
N THR A 908 21.66 -27.94 6.53
CA THR A 908 22.19 -29.33 6.57
C THR A 908 21.13 -30.36 6.21
N HIS A 909 19.86 -29.99 6.15
CA HIS A 909 18.74 -30.88 5.81
C HIS A 909 18.99 -31.58 4.46
N VAL A 910 18.95 -32.91 4.42
CA VAL A 910 19.19 -33.70 3.24
C VAL A 910 17.88 -34.27 2.68
N VAL A 911 17.58 -33.97 1.47
CA VAL A 911 16.47 -34.60 0.71
C VAL A 911 17.08 -35.81 -0.03
N GLU A 912 16.46 -36.97 0.09
CA GLU A 912 16.88 -38.18 -0.60
C GLU A 912 16.78 -38.03 -2.13
N GLY A 913 17.63 -38.73 -2.85
CA GLY A 913 17.67 -38.73 -4.31
C GLY A 913 19.00 -38.21 -4.89
N LYS A 914 19.25 -38.50 -6.16
CA LYS A 914 20.45 -38.04 -6.89
C LYS A 914 20.20 -36.75 -7.64
N TYR A 915 21.21 -35.89 -7.73
CA TYR A 915 21.16 -34.75 -8.65
C TYR A 915 21.31 -35.25 -10.10
N ILE A 916 20.42 -34.88 -10.98
CA ILE A 916 20.44 -35.27 -12.38
C ILE A 916 20.64 -34.03 -13.27
N GLY A 917 21.74 -34.00 -14.03
CA GLY A 917 22.12 -32.86 -14.85
C GLY A 917 22.87 -31.76 -14.06
N ARG A 918 23.18 -30.63 -14.72
CA ARG A 918 23.86 -29.49 -14.09
C ARG A 918 22.97 -28.84 -13.02
N PRO A 919 23.38 -28.81 -11.73
CA PRO A 919 22.60 -28.22 -10.68
C PRO A 919 22.35 -26.73 -10.94
N LYS A 920 21.12 -26.23 -10.62
CA LYS A 920 20.86 -24.80 -10.58
C LYS A 920 21.73 -24.16 -9.48
N LYS A 921 22.09 -22.89 -9.65
CA LYS A 921 22.82 -22.12 -8.63
C LYS A 921 22.04 -22.12 -7.31
N ARG A 922 22.69 -22.57 -6.23
CA ARG A 922 22.11 -22.63 -4.87
C ARG A 922 22.48 -21.41 -4.06
N TRP A 923 21.72 -21.13 -3.01
CA TRP A 923 22.01 -20.03 -2.11
C TRP A 923 23.38 -20.16 -1.42
N LEU A 924 23.74 -21.35 -0.96
CA LEU A 924 25.06 -21.63 -0.37
C LEU A 924 26.22 -21.46 -1.38
N ASP A 925 25.98 -21.71 -2.66
CA ASP A 925 27.02 -21.49 -3.68
C ASP A 925 27.34 -19.98 -3.78
N ASN A 926 26.30 -19.11 -3.68
CA ASN A 926 26.53 -17.66 -3.64
C ASN A 926 27.27 -17.22 -2.36
N VAL A 927 26.97 -17.82 -1.20
CA VAL A 927 27.69 -17.56 0.06
C VAL A 927 29.16 -17.93 -0.09
N ASN A 928 29.42 -19.12 -0.62
CA ASN A 928 30.81 -19.64 -0.79
C ASN A 928 31.61 -18.77 -1.79
N ASP A 929 30.97 -18.32 -2.87
CA ASP A 929 31.60 -17.39 -3.82
C ASP A 929 31.91 -16.03 -3.15
N ASP A 930 31.01 -15.51 -2.33
CA ASP A 930 31.22 -14.26 -1.58
C ASP A 930 32.34 -14.37 -0.55
N LEU A 931 32.44 -15.52 0.15
CA LEU A 931 33.51 -15.82 1.11
C LEU A 931 34.87 -15.90 0.42
N LYS A 932 34.95 -16.62 -0.72
CA LYS A 932 36.16 -16.72 -1.55
C LYS A 932 36.60 -15.33 -2.05
N GLN A 933 35.66 -14.52 -2.54
CA GLN A 933 35.98 -13.20 -3.07
C GLN A 933 36.53 -12.23 -2.01
N LEU A 934 36.10 -12.37 -0.74
CA LEU A 934 36.61 -11.58 0.37
C LEU A 934 37.78 -12.25 1.13
N ASN A 935 38.13 -13.49 0.78
CA ASN A 935 39.11 -14.32 1.48
C ASN A 935 38.79 -14.42 2.98
N ILE A 936 37.56 -14.79 3.33
CA ILE A 936 37.07 -14.92 4.71
C ILE A 936 36.74 -16.38 4.99
N ASN A 937 37.17 -16.88 6.17
CA ASN A 937 36.75 -18.20 6.66
C ASN A 937 35.32 -18.13 7.24
N ALA A 938 34.47 -19.11 6.92
CA ALA A 938 33.09 -19.22 7.38
C ALA A 938 32.95 -19.30 8.91
N GLU A 939 33.94 -19.89 9.61
CA GLU A 939 33.97 -20.05 11.07
C GLU A 939 34.05 -18.70 11.81
N LEU A 940 34.61 -17.66 11.17
CA LEU A 940 34.65 -16.32 11.72
C LEU A 940 33.22 -15.78 11.98
N ALA A 941 32.21 -16.37 11.36
CA ALA A 941 30.81 -16.01 11.52
C ALA A 941 30.28 -16.18 12.95
N ILE A 942 30.92 -17.01 13.78
CA ILE A 942 30.56 -17.23 15.20
C ILE A 942 30.78 -15.95 16.01
N ASN A 943 31.91 -15.24 15.79
CA ASN A 943 32.14 -13.94 16.45
C ASN A 943 31.49 -12.81 15.65
N ARG A 944 30.47 -12.19 16.25
CA ARG A 944 29.67 -11.14 15.60
C ARG A 944 30.47 -9.88 15.23
N THR A 945 31.45 -9.51 16.07
CA THR A 945 32.26 -8.29 15.89
C THR A 945 33.25 -8.47 14.76
N ASP A 946 34.02 -9.57 14.80
CA ASP A 946 35.02 -9.89 13.79
C ASP A 946 34.36 -10.12 12.42
N TRP A 947 33.24 -10.84 12.42
CA TRP A 947 32.43 -11.05 11.22
C TRP A 947 31.98 -9.74 10.58
N ARG A 948 31.47 -8.79 11.37
CA ARG A 948 31.03 -7.47 10.88
C ARG A 948 32.16 -6.66 10.28
N THR A 949 33.36 -6.77 10.86
CA THR A 949 34.56 -6.10 10.36
C THR A 949 35.03 -6.73 9.06
N ALA A 950 35.10 -8.04 9.00
CA ALA A 950 35.54 -8.80 7.84
C ALA A 950 34.67 -8.56 6.62
N ILE A 951 33.36 -8.64 6.74
CA ILE A 951 32.41 -8.41 5.61
C ILE A 951 32.38 -6.95 5.11
N LYS A 952 32.88 -5.98 5.87
CA LYS A 952 33.04 -4.58 5.44
C LYS A 952 34.35 -4.34 4.69
N GLY A 953 35.26 -5.29 4.62
CA GLY A 953 36.57 -5.16 3.98
C GLY A 953 37.62 -4.46 4.87
N GLY A 954 37.44 -4.45 6.20
CA GLY A 954 38.44 -3.97 7.15
C GLY A 954 39.62 -4.96 7.27
N ARG A 955 40.87 -4.44 7.40
CA ARG A 955 42.06 -5.27 7.68
C ARG A 955 41.80 -6.07 8.97
N ARG A 956 42.18 -7.37 8.96
CA ARG A 956 42.20 -8.22 10.17
C ARG A 956 43.06 -7.54 11.26
N PRO A 957 42.68 -7.61 12.55
CA PRO A 957 43.67 -7.54 13.61
C PRO A 957 44.67 -8.69 13.35
N THR A 958 45.92 -8.36 13.19
CA THR A 958 47.04 -9.35 13.22
C THR A 958 46.88 -10.17 14.51
N PRO A 959 46.96 -11.53 14.46
CA PRO A 959 47.04 -12.31 15.67
C PRO A 959 48.25 -11.79 16.49
N ALA A 960 48.03 -11.47 17.76
CA ALA A 960 49.10 -11.10 18.67
C ALA A 960 50.19 -12.21 18.55
N ALA A 961 51.40 -11.80 18.18
CA ALA A 961 52.56 -12.67 18.15
C ALA A 961 52.67 -13.37 19.50
N GLY A 962 52.46 -14.69 19.52
CA GLY A 962 52.63 -15.48 20.70
C GLY A 962 54.06 -15.32 21.23
N ASN A 963 54.17 -14.92 22.49
CA ASN A 963 55.41 -14.89 23.24
C ASN A 963 56.06 -16.29 23.17
N ARG A 964 57.03 -16.47 22.28
CA ARG A 964 58.00 -17.54 22.44
C ARG A 964 58.92 -17.14 23.59
N ARG A 965 58.61 -17.65 24.78
CA ARG A 965 59.63 -17.73 25.84
C ARG A 965 60.57 -18.84 25.44
N ARG A 966 61.86 -18.47 25.43
CA ARG A 966 63.00 -19.41 25.53
C ARG A 966 62.97 -20.08 26.91
#